data_afa34a7c7c941dcbdd65ef49f04577b5
#
_entry.id   afa34a7c7c941dcbdd65ef49f04577b5
#
_cell.length_a   1.000
_cell.length_b   1.000
_cell.length_c   1.000
_cell.angle_alpha   90.00
_cell.angle_beta   90.00
_cell.angle_gamma   90.00
#
_symmetry.space_group_name_H-M   'P 1'
#
loop_
_entity.id
_entity.type
_entity.pdbx_description
1 polymer ?
#
loop_
_entity_poly.entity_id
_entity_poly.type
_entity_poly.pdbx_seq_one_letter_code
_entity_poly.pdbx_strand_id
1 'polypeptide(L)'
;MAAKKGSLSISSENIFPIIKKWVYSDHDIFARELVSNGCDAITKLKKLDMMGEYQLPDDYKPAIKVEVNPEEKTLKFTDNGLGMTADEVEEYITQIAFSGATQFLEKYKDKTTEDDMIGHFGLGFYSAFMVADEVHIDTLSYKEGAKPVHWVSNGGTEYEMEEGDKQEVGSTMTLYLNEDSLEFANEYRMREVLEKYCSFMPVEIFLSKANAEPEYETIDEADLKDDDEVIEHIHEDAKMEEKENENGEKEMVETEPAKEKVKIKKRPVSLSDIHPLWTKHPNECSDEDYLNFYRKVFMDYKEPLFWIHLNMDYPFNLKGILYFPRINTEYDSIEGTIKLYNNQVFIADNIKEVIPEYLMILKGVIDCPDLPLNVSRSALQNDGFVNKISEYISKKVADKLSGMCKTKREDYEKYWDNISPFIKFGCLKDEKFCDKMKDAVLFKNLDHKYLTLKDCIEANGGTVEDPNAKTEDNKADDQNTEKKEEDKTIIYYVTDEIQQSQYINMFKKQGMDAVILGHNIDSPFITQLEQRNQNIKFQRIDADVTAGAKEEVAEEEKEAFQKTSDSLVEIFRKELGDEKLDVKIEKLKDENIASMMTLSEENRRMQEMMKMYGMSGMDMGTTSTLILNANHPLVQYVVDHKGSENTSIICKQLYDLAMLAHKPLNPEEMTAFVKRSNEIMMLLTK
;
A
#
# COMPACT_ATOMS: atom_id res chain seq x y z
N MET A 1 -43.43 -30.53 34.60
CA MET A 1 -42.04 -31.07 34.73
C MET A 1 -41.30 -30.18 35.71
N ALA A 2 -40.65 -30.77 36.71
CA ALA A 2 -39.80 -30.02 37.64
C ALA A 2 -38.54 -29.53 36.89
N ALA A 3 -38.13 -28.27 37.10
CA ALA A 3 -36.94 -27.72 36.52
C ALA A 3 -35.70 -28.50 36.93
N LYS A 4 -35.03 -29.15 36.00
CA LYS A 4 -33.78 -29.87 36.23
C LYS A 4 -32.63 -28.94 35.93
N LYS A 5 -31.87 -28.53 36.96
CA LYS A 5 -30.60 -27.81 36.80
C LYS A 5 -29.50 -28.85 36.56
N GLY A 6 -28.69 -28.68 35.55
CA GLY A 6 -27.52 -29.49 35.25
C GLY A 6 -26.40 -28.60 34.71
N SER A 7 -25.16 -29.04 34.87
CA SER A 7 -24.00 -28.42 34.24
C SER A 7 -23.75 -29.00 32.85
N LEU A 8 -23.31 -28.19 31.92
CA LEU A 8 -22.79 -28.66 30.61
C LEU A 8 -21.44 -29.35 30.88
N SER A 9 -21.22 -30.52 30.28
CA SER A 9 -19.94 -31.22 30.29
C SER A 9 -19.35 -31.20 28.90
N ILE A 10 -18.05 -30.99 28.79
CA ILE A 10 -17.28 -31.04 27.56
C ILE A 10 -16.49 -32.33 27.55
N SER A 11 -16.58 -33.11 26.45
CA SER A 11 -15.76 -34.30 26.25
C SER A 11 -14.54 -33.91 25.41
N SER A 12 -13.35 -34.17 25.93
CA SER A 12 -12.07 -33.95 25.23
C SER A 12 -11.98 -34.71 23.91
N GLU A 13 -12.55 -35.92 23.84
CA GLU A 13 -12.63 -36.72 22.59
C GLU A 13 -13.30 -35.97 21.42
N ASN A 14 -14.24 -35.09 21.71
CA ASN A 14 -14.98 -34.32 20.70
C ASN A 14 -14.30 -32.97 20.37
N ILE A 15 -13.56 -32.39 21.30
CA ILE A 15 -12.92 -31.08 21.15
C ILE A 15 -11.60 -31.17 20.38
N PHE A 16 -10.76 -32.18 20.62
CA PHE A 16 -9.48 -32.36 19.94
C PHE A 16 -9.59 -32.37 18.39
N PRO A 17 -10.53 -33.12 17.77
CA PRO A 17 -10.72 -33.07 16.32
C PRO A 17 -11.13 -31.70 15.82
N ILE A 18 -11.86 -30.91 16.62
CA ILE A 18 -12.26 -29.55 16.27
C ILE A 18 -11.05 -28.64 16.28
N ILE A 19 -10.22 -28.70 17.33
CA ILE A 19 -8.98 -27.92 17.42
C ILE A 19 -8.05 -28.24 16.26
N LYS A 20 -7.79 -29.53 15.99
CA LYS A 20 -6.91 -30.01 14.92
C LYS A 20 -7.34 -29.58 13.52
N LYS A 21 -8.66 -29.52 13.22
CA LYS A 21 -9.17 -29.33 11.85
C LYS A 21 -9.79 -27.95 11.59
N TRP A 22 -10.25 -27.23 12.62
CA TRP A 22 -11.14 -26.10 12.41
C TRP A 22 -10.72 -24.81 13.12
N VAL A 23 -9.88 -24.88 14.16
CA VAL A 23 -9.46 -23.69 14.89
C VAL A 23 -8.37 -22.95 14.12
N TYR A 24 -7.46 -23.67 13.47
CA TYR A 24 -6.35 -23.09 12.74
C TYR A 24 -6.44 -23.41 11.26
N SER A 25 -6.36 -22.39 10.43
CA SER A 25 -6.45 -22.50 8.96
C SER A 25 -5.13 -22.87 8.28
N ASP A 26 -4.00 -22.68 8.96
CA ASP A 26 -2.65 -22.90 8.46
C ASP A 26 -1.84 -23.71 9.49
N HIS A 27 -1.18 -24.77 9.03
CA HIS A 27 -0.37 -25.64 9.91
C HIS A 27 0.85 -24.91 10.47
N ASP A 28 1.42 -23.94 9.76
CA ASP A 28 2.59 -23.15 10.18
C ASP A 28 2.36 -22.43 11.51
N ILE A 29 1.10 -22.18 11.89
CA ILE A 29 0.71 -21.43 13.10
C ILE A 29 1.22 -22.10 14.38
N PHE A 30 1.43 -23.43 14.40
CA PHE A 30 1.95 -24.12 15.59
C PHE A 30 3.25 -23.49 16.10
N ALA A 31 4.17 -23.13 15.21
CA ALA A 31 5.44 -22.51 15.57
C ALA A 31 5.23 -21.15 16.26
N ARG A 32 4.33 -20.32 15.71
CA ARG A 32 3.94 -19.03 16.32
C ARG A 32 3.42 -19.23 17.76
N GLU A 33 2.51 -20.17 17.94
CA GLU A 33 1.87 -20.40 19.23
C GLU A 33 2.87 -20.93 20.28
N LEU A 34 3.73 -21.87 19.92
CA LEU A 34 4.72 -22.42 20.85
C LEU A 34 5.79 -21.37 21.23
N VAL A 35 6.27 -20.59 20.26
CA VAL A 35 7.21 -19.48 20.53
C VAL A 35 6.53 -18.39 21.36
N SER A 36 5.26 -18.06 21.12
CA SER A 36 4.51 -17.11 21.93
C SER A 36 4.40 -17.56 23.39
N ASN A 37 4.14 -18.84 23.63
CA ASN A 37 4.10 -19.40 25.00
C ASN A 37 5.46 -19.28 25.69
N GLY A 38 6.55 -19.52 24.98
CA GLY A 38 7.90 -19.31 25.49
C GLY A 38 8.20 -17.84 25.81
N CYS A 39 7.78 -16.91 24.94
CA CYS A 39 7.87 -15.46 25.20
C CYS A 39 7.13 -15.06 26.48
N ASP A 40 5.90 -15.57 26.67
CA ASP A 40 5.11 -15.30 27.87
C ASP A 40 5.75 -15.86 29.12
N ALA A 41 6.30 -17.08 29.06
CA ALA A 41 7.02 -17.69 30.17
C ALA A 41 8.24 -16.86 30.62
N ILE A 42 9.00 -16.35 29.65
CA ILE A 42 10.16 -15.49 29.89
C ILE A 42 9.72 -14.12 30.43
N THR A 43 8.67 -13.53 29.86
CA THR A 43 8.12 -12.25 30.31
C THR A 43 7.63 -12.30 31.75
N LYS A 44 6.94 -13.38 32.12
CA LYS A 44 6.49 -13.60 33.49
C LYS A 44 7.67 -13.71 34.45
N LEU A 45 8.73 -14.45 34.08
CA LEU A 45 9.93 -14.61 34.93
C LEU A 45 10.64 -13.25 35.12
N LYS A 46 10.81 -12.47 34.09
CA LYS A 46 11.37 -11.10 34.15
C LYS A 46 10.54 -10.21 35.09
N LYS A 47 9.21 -10.29 35.01
CA LYS A 47 8.33 -9.51 35.88
C LYS A 47 8.44 -9.91 37.33
N LEU A 48 8.60 -11.21 37.64
CA LEU A 48 8.84 -11.69 39.00
C LEU A 48 10.15 -11.12 39.56
N ASP A 49 11.20 -11.05 38.77
CA ASP A 49 12.46 -10.41 39.17
C ASP A 49 12.28 -8.91 39.44
N MET A 50 11.63 -8.18 38.54
CA MET A 50 11.33 -6.74 38.74
C MET A 50 10.47 -6.48 39.98
N MET A 51 9.64 -7.41 40.36
CA MET A 51 8.81 -7.32 41.57
C MET A 51 9.54 -7.77 42.85
N GLY A 52 10.76 -8.32 42.72
CA GLY A 52 11.56 -8.84 43.84
C GLY A 52 11.06 -10.18 44.37
N GLU A 53 10.20 -10.90 43.64
CA GLU A 53 9.70 -12.23 43.99
C GLU A 53 10.63 -13.36 43.52
N TYR A 54 11.55 -13.05 42.62
CA TYR A 54 12.59 -13.94 42.14
C TYR A 54 13.84 -13.09 41.83
N GLN A 55 15.00 -13.67 41.81
CA GLN A 55 16.26 -13.03 41.41
C GLN A 55 16.82 -13.80 40.24
N LEU A 56 16.91 -13.14 39.10
CA LEU A 56 17.52 -13.71 37.89
C LEU A 56 19.05 -13.89 38.11
N PRO A 57 19.66 -14.92 37.54
CA PRO A 57 21.12 -15.03 37.47
C PRO A 57 21.73 -13.82 36.75
N ASP A 58 22.94 -13.38 37.14
CA ASP A 58 23.61 -12.22 36.54
C ASP A 58 23.90 -12.40 35.03
N ASP A 59 24.06 -13.65 34.60
CA ASP A 59 24.33 -14.04 33.19
C ASP A 59 23.07 -14.45 32.43
N TYR A 60 21.87 -14.24 32.99
CA TYR A 60 20.63 -14.61 32.34
C TYR A 60 20.40 -13.89 31.03
N LYS A 61 20.36 -14.64 29.94
CA LYS A 61 20.03 -14.15 28.60
C LYS A 61 18.69 -14.81 28.15
N PRO A 62 17.60 -14.03 28.06
CA PRO A 62 16.30 -14.58 27.64
C PRO A 62 16.37 -15.06 26.20
N ALA A 63 16.06 -16.32 25.96
CA ALA A 63 16.14 -16.91 24.63
C ALA A 63 15.17 -18.08 24.45
N ILE A 64 14.71 -18.23 23.22
CA ILE A 64 14.01 -19.41 22.74
C ILE A 64 14.88 -20.10 21.71
N LYS A 65 15.15 -21.40 21.92
CA LYS A 65 15.92 -22.22 21.01
C LYS A 65 15.01 -23.21 20.29
N VAL A 66 15.05 -23.20 18.97
CA VAL A 66 14.34 -24.18 18.13
C VAL A 66 15.39 -25.10 17.49
N GLU A 67 15.26 -26.39 17.74
CA GLU A 67 16.15 -27.40 17.17
C GLU A 67 15.36 -28.34 16.24
N VAL A 68 15.87 -28.51 15.03
CA VAL A 68 15.32 -29.41 14.01
C VAL A 68 16.17 -30.68 13.94
N ASN A 69 15.56 -31.85 14.13
CA ASN A 69 16.22 -33.13 13.93
C ASN A 69 15.57 -33.89 12.78
N PRO A 70 16.16 -33.88 11.57
CA PRO A 70 15.61 -34.60 10.43
C PRO A 70 15.70 -36.13 10.56
N GLU A 71 16.65 -36.67 11.33
CA GLU A 71 16.87 -38.09 11.49
C GLU A 71 15.81 -38.72 12.40
N GLU A 72 15.54 -38.08 13.52
CA GLU A 72 14.50 -38.49 14.47
C GLU A 72 13.12 -37.95 14.13
N LYS A 73 13.01 -37.08 13.11
CA LYS A 73 11.79 -36.40 12.71
C LYS A 73 11.16 -35.60 13.86
N THR A 74 12.00 -34.90 14.64
CA THR A 74 11.57 -34.12 15.79
C THR A 74 11.89 -32.65 15.65
N LEU A 75 11.04 -31.84 16.34
CA LEU A 75 11.29 -30.42 16.59
C LEU A 75 11.31 -30.20 18.08
N LYS A 76 12.31 -29.44 18.59
CA LYS A 76 12.36 -29.03 19.97
C LYS A 76 12.26 -27.51 20.11
N PHE A 77 11.37 -27.07 20.99
CA PHE A 77 11.23 -25.66 21.37
C PHE A 77 11.62 -25.52 22.83
N THR A 78 12.72 -24.83 23.11
CA THR A 78 13.22 -24.65 24.48
C THR A 78 13.19 -23.19 24.85
N ASP A 79 12.49 -22.84 25.91
CA ASP A 79 12.52 -21.53 26.56
C ASP A 79 13.26 -21.62 27.92
N ASN A 80 13.87 -20.52 28.32
CA ASN A 80 14.42 -20.34 29.65
C ASN A 80 13.53 -19.43 30.54
N GLY A 81 12.22 -19.58 30.40
CA GLY A 81 11.20 -18.88 31.18
C GLY A 81 11.00 -19.51 32.56
N LEU A 82 9.83 -19.26 33.14
CA LEU A 82 9.53 -19.66 34.53
C LEU A 82 9.43 -21.17 34.77
N GLY A 83 9.28 -21.99 33.72
CA GLY A 83 9.01 -23.43 33.88
C GLY A 83 7.70 -23.73 34.61
N MET A 84 7.46 -25.01 34.88
CA MET A 84 6.23 -25.47 35.56
C MET A 84 6.52 -26.55 36.60
N THR A 85 5.76 -26.56 37.70
CA THR A 85 5.65 -27.68 38.65
C THR A 85 4.68 -28.73 38.13
N ALA A 86 4.65 -29.93 38.70
CA ALA A 86 3.70 -30.97 38.33
C ALA A 86 2.23 -30.51 38.43
N ASP A 87 1.87 -29.80 39.49
CA ASP A 87 0.52 -29.26 39.67
C ASP A 87 0.19 -28.21 38.58
N GLU A 88 1.17 -27.40 38.18
CA GLU A 88 1.01 -26.40 37.12
C GLU A 88 0.91 -27.06 35.72
N VAL A 89 1.58 -28.18 35.47
CA VAL A 89 1.41 -28.96 34.26
C VAL A 89 0.00 -29.53 34.19
N GLU A 90 -0.51 -30.09 35.29
CA GLU A 90 -1.91 -30.55 35.36
C GLU A 90 -2.91 -29.41 35.16
N GLU A 91 -2.66 -28.21 35.68
CA GLU A 91 -3.58 -27.08 35.56
C GLU A 91 -3.54 -26.42 34.18
N TYR A 92 -2.34 -26.20 33.61
CA TYR A 92 -2.18 -25.37 32.38
C TYR A 92 -2.09 -26.19 31.11
N ILE A 93 -1.66 -27.43 31.19
CA ILE A 93 -1.46 -28.27 29.99
C ILE A 93 -2.61 -29.26 29.82
N THR A 94 -3.18 -29.81 30.89
CA THR A 94 -4.23 -30.81 30.76
C THR A 94 -5.65 -30.24 30.75
N GLN A 95 -5.83 -28.96 31.16
CA GLN A 95 -7.13 -28.28 31.10
C GLN A 95 -7.27 -27.46 29.85
N ILE A 96 -8.05 -27.92 28.89
CA ILE A 96 -8.29 -27.25 27.63
C ILE A 96 -8.96 -25.89 27.84
N ALA A 97 -8.47 -24.85 27.17
CA ALA A 97 -8.94 -23.46 27.29
C ALA A 97 -8.72 -22.82 28.65
N PHE A 98 -7.76 -23.31 29.42
CA PHE A 98 -7.30 -22.66 30.64
C PHE A 98 -6.03 -21.88 30.38
N SER A 99 -6.01 -20.57 30.71
CA SER A 99 -4.88 -19.69 30.41
C SER A 99 -4.11 -19.31 31.67
N GLY A 100 -2.89 -19.81 31.84
CA GLY A 100 -1.98 -19.36 32.87
C GLY A 100 -1.54 -17.91 32.77
N ALA A 101 -1.72 -17.26 31.59
CA ALA A 101 -1.52 -15.82 31.42
C ALA A 101 -2.63 -15.03 32.13
N THR A 102 -3.88 -15.42 31.97
CA THR A 102 -5.02 -14.78 32.66
C THR A 102 -4.90 -14.86 34.17
N GLN A 103 -4.53 -16.03 34.70
CA GLN A 103 -4.33 -16.20 36.13
C GLN A 103 -3.18 -15.34 36.68
N PHE A 104 -2.08 -15.21 35.92
CA PHE A 104 -0.97 -14.34 36.27
C PHE A 104 -1.39 -12.86 36.30
N LEU A 105 -2.14 -12.42 35.29
CA LEU A 105 -2.66 -11.05 35.21
C LEU A 105 -3.62 -10.73 36.37
N GLU A 106 -4.49 -11.67 36.75
CA GLU A 106 -5.39 -11.49 37.89
C GLU A 106 -4.63 -11.37 39.20
N LYS A 107 -3.59 -12.21 39.40
CA LYS A 107 -2.75 -12.18 40.60
C LYS A 107 -1.94 -10.89 40.74
N TYR A 108 -1.50 -10.32 39.63
CA TYR A 108 -0.63 -9.14 39.61
C TYR A 108 -1.28 -7.92 38.94
N LYS A 109 -2.59 -7.79 39.05
CA LYS A 109 -3.42 -6.78 38.36
C LYS A 109 -2.96 -5.32 38.50
N ASP A 110 -2.32 -4.99 39.65
CA ASP A 110 -1.83 -3.62 39.89
C ASP A 110 -0.44 -3.35 39.30
N LYS A 111 0.23 -4.37 38.75
CA LYS A 111 1.62 -4.30 38.30
C LYS A 111 1.82 -4.79 36.84
N THR A 112 0.77 -5.35 36.23
CA THR A 112 0.81 -5.92 34.89
C THR A 112 -0.43 -5.48 34.10
N THR A 113 -0.28 -5.28 32.79
CA THR A 113 -1.38 -4.99 31.89
C THR A 113 -1.66 -6.18 30.96
N GLU A 114 -2.85 -6.23 30.37
CA GLU A 114 -3.18 -7.28 29.39
C GLU A 114 -2.22 -7.27 28.21
N ASP A 115 -1.73 -6.10 27.82
CA ASP A 115 -0.77 -5.91 26.72
C ASP A 115 0.60 -6.55 26.98
N ASP A 116 0.91 -6.93 28.22
CA ASP A 116 2.19 -7.55 28.58
C ASP A 116 2.27 -9.05 28.20
N MET A 117 1.15 -9.68 27.85
CA MET A 117 1.07 -11.10 27.52
C MET A 117 0.57 -11.31 26.11
N ILE A 118 1.14 -12.31 25.44
CA ILE A 118 0.74 -12.70 24.09
C ILE A 118 -0.44 -13.68 24.15
N GLY A 119 -0.38 -14.71 25.02
CA GLY A 119 -1.36 -15.80 25.09
C GLY A 119 -2.55 -15.51 26.02
N HIS A 120 -3.79 -15.55 25.49
CA HIS A 120 -5.01 -15.29 26.28
C HIS A 120 -6.01 -16.45 26.34
N PHE A 121 -5.99 -17.37 25.37
CA PHE A 121 -7.08 -18.33 25.17
C PHE A 121 -6.83 -19.73 25.71
N GLY A 122 -5.59 -20.07 26.10
CA GLY A 122 -5.22 -21.40 26.59
C GLY A 122 -5.39 -22.54 25.58
N LEU A 123 -5.34 -22.22 24.29
CA LEU A 123 -5.46 -23.19 23.20
C LEU A 123 -4.20 -23.31 22.33
N GLY A 124 -3.27 -22.37 22.43
CA GLY A 124 -2.08 -22.30 21.59
C GLY A 124 -1.20 -23.56 21.65
N PHE A 125 -1.02 -24.11 22.83
CA PHE A 125 -0.24 -25.35 23.02
C PHE A 125 -0.78 -26.52 22.18
N TYR A 126 -2.10 -26.67 22.07
CA TYR A 126 -2.72 -27.79 21.38
C TYR A 126 -2.51 -27.74 19.85
N SER A 127 -2.04 -26.63 19.31
CA SER A 127 -1.62 -26.54 17.90
C SER A 127 -0.46 -27.50 17.57
N ALA A 128 0.36 -27.86 18.55
CA ALA A 128 1.43 -28.85 18.39
C ALA A 128 0.90 -30.18 17.83
N PHE A 129 -0.28 -30.61 18.25
CA PHE A 129 -0.91 -31.87 17.80
C PHE A 129 -1.48 -31.81 16.36
N MET A 130 -1.41 -30.64 15.68
CA MET A 130 -1.69 -30.57 14.25
C MET A 130 -0.56 -31.17 13.42
N VAL A 131 0.67 -31.09 13.92
CA VAL A 131 1.90 -31.46 13.20
C VAL A 131 2.62 -32.66 13.85
N ALA A 132 2.26 -33.04 15.05
CA ALA A 132 2.90 -34.11 15.81
C ALA A 132 1.91 -35.24 16.19
N ASP A 133 2.40 -36.48 16.16
CA ASP A 133 1.69 -37.65 16.68
C ASP A 133 1.88 -37.79 18.20
N GLU A 134 2.99 -37.26 18.73
CA GLU A 134 3.32 -37.29 20.13
C GLU A 134 4.08 -36.01 20.53
N VAL A 135 3.80 -35.50 21.72
CA VAL A 135 4.42 -34.29 22.28
C VAL A 135 4.93 -34.60 23.68
N HIS A 136 6.21 -34.30 23.92
CA HIS A 136 6.83 -34.37 25.22
C HIS A 136 7.10 -32.97 25.77
N ILE A 137 6.95 -32.80 27.08
CA ILE A 137 7.29 -31.58 27.84
C ILE A 137 8.25 -31.96 28.96
N ASP A 138 9.47 -31.41 28.90
CA ASP A 138 10.44 -31.45 29.98
C ASP A 138 10.51 -30.06 30.61
N THR A 139 10.17 -29.92 31.89
CA THR A 139 10.07 -28.61 32.53
C THR A 139 10.59 -28.59 33.95
N LEU A 140 11.24 -27.49 34.35
CA LEU A 140 11.68 -27.22 35.70
C LEU A 140 11.26 -25.81 36.11
N SER A 141 10.45 -25.73 37.17
CA SER A 141 9.96 -24.44 37.69
C SER A 141 11.06 -23.64 38.42
N TYR A 142 10.97 -22.31 38.32
CA TYR A 142 11.81 -21.35 39.06
C TYR A 142 11.64 -21.42 40.57
N LYS A 143 10.58 -22.06 41.06
CA LYS A 143 10.26 -22.14 42.49
C LYS A 143 11.29 -22.98 43.23
N GLU A 144 11.74 -22.48 44.38
CA GLU A 144 12.73 -23.16 45.20
C GLU A 144 12.27 -24.57 45.63
N GLY A 145 13.11 -25.58 45.39
CA GLY A 145 12.82 -26.97 45.71
C GLY A 145 11.88 -27.66 44.70
N ALA A 146 11.52 -27.01 43.58
CA ALA A 146 10.75 -27.67 42.54
C ALA A 146 11.53 -28.84 41.92
N LYS A 147 10.80 -29.92 41.59
CA LYS A 147 11.35 -31.09 40.89
C LYS A 147 11.08 -30.96 39.39
N PRO A 148 12.00 -31.44 38.53
CA PRO A 148 11.74 -31.51 37.13
C PRO A 148 10.60 -32.47 36.80
N VAL A 149 9.83 -32.14 35.76
CA VAL A 149 8.66 -32.91 35.32
C VAL A 149 8.84 -33.31 33.87
N HIS A 150 8.58 -34.57 33.56
CA HIS A 150 8.43 -35.09 32.22
C HIS A 150 6.97 -35.48 31.97
N TRP A 151 6.38 -34.93 30.92
CA TRP A 151 4.99 -35.14 30.50
C TRP A 151 4.92 -35.58 29.07
N VAL A 152 4.07 -36.54 28.75
CA VAL A 152 3.90 -37.10 27.39
C VAL A 152 2.44 -37.25 27.06
N SER A 153 2.04 -36.93 25.83
CA SER A 153 0.73 -37.22 25.28
C SER A 153 0.77 -37.36 23.75
N ASN A 154 -0.12 -38.21 23.23
CA ASN A 154 -0.36 -38.40 21.80
C ASN A 154 -1.52 -37.53 21.27
N GLY A 155 -1.99 -36.56 22.05
CA GLY A 155 -3.12 -35.71 21.67
C GLY A 155 -4.47 -36.39 21.77
N GLY A 156 -4.54 -37.48 22.54
CA GLY A 156 -5.78 -38.12 22.97
C GLY A 156 -6.26 -37.59 24.32
N THR A 157 -7.02 -38.41 25.04
CA THR A 157 -7.54 -38.09 26.38
C THR A 157 -6.61 -38.48 27.51
N GLU A 158 -5.55 -39.21 27.20
CA GLU A 158 -4.59 -39.75 28.15
C GLU A 158 -3.24 -39.05 28.03
N TYR A 159 -2.57 -38.93 29.17
CA TYR A 159 -1.21 -38.45 29.29
C TYR A 159 -0.45 -39.27 30.33
N GLU A 160 0.85 -39.28 30.22
CA GLU A 160 1.76 -39.82 31.23
C GLU A 160 2.58 -38.67 31.83
N MET A 161 2.83 -38.69 33.13
CA MET A 161 3.64 -37.68 33.82
C MET A 161 4.47 -38.35 34.91
N GLU A 162 5.77 -38.04 34.88
CA GLU A 162 6.74 -38.56 35.84
C GLU A 162 7.79 -37.51 36.23
N GLU A 163 8.66 -37.83 37.21
CA GLU A 163 9.78 -36.99 37.58
C GLU A 163 10.81 -37.01 36.43
N GLY A 164 11.12 -35.81 35.84
CA GLY A 164 12.06 -35.65 34.73
C GLY A 164 13.52 -35.52 35.18
N ASP A 165 14.37 -35.17 34.21
CA ASP A 165 15.82 -35.03 34.43
C ASP A 165 16.36 -33.64 34.11
N LYS A 166 15.49 -32.68 33.73
CA LYS A 166 15.86 -31.30 33.34
C LYS A 166 16.56 -30.59 34.51
N GLN A 167 17.73 -29.97 34.22
CA GLN A 167 18.57 -29.33 35.24
C GLN A 167 18.41 -27.81 35.28
N GLU A 168 17.97 -27.21 34.16
CA GLU A 168 17.85 -25.75 34.00
C GLU A 168 16.37 -25.33 34.08
N VAL A 169 16.13 -24.17 34.71
CA VAL A 169 14.80 -23.57 34.79
C VAL A 169 14.28 -23.24 33.36
N GLY A 170 13.01 -23.53 33.10
CA GLY A 170 12.39 -23.34 31.80
C GLY A 170 11.70 -24.59 31.29
N SER A 171 11.24 -24.56 30.04
CA SER A 171 10.54 -25.70 29.43
C SER A 171 11.13 -26.08 28.10
N THR A 172 11.10 -27.36 27.77
CA THR A 172 11.44 -27.92 26.47
C THR A 172 10.26 -28.72 25.94
N MET A 173 9.72 -28.37 24.81
CA MET A 173 8.68 -29.10 24.11
C MET A 173 9.29 -29.86 22.95
N THR A 174 9.19 -31.18 22.91
CA THR A 174 9.64 -32.03 21.79
C THR A 174 8.43 -32.57 21.07
N LEU A 175 8.36 -32.26 19.77
CA LEU A 175 7.32 -32.68 18.85
C LEU A 175 7.83 -33.83 17.99
N TYR A 176 7.21 -34.99 18.04
CA TYR A 176 7.44 -36.10 17.13
C TYR A 176 6.49 -35.95 15.93
N LEU A 177 7.04 -35.51 14.81
CA LEU A 177 6.25 -35.10 13.65
C LEU A 177 5.49 -36.26 13.01
N ASN A 178 4.24 -36.01 12.66
CA ASN A 178 3.45 -36.94 11.85
C ASN A 178 3.90 -36.95 10.39
N GLU A 179 3.47 -37.95 9.61
CA GLU A 179 3.90 -38.14 8.22
C GLU A 179 3.54 -36.97 7.30
N ASP A 180 2.41 -36.31 7.55
CA ASP A 180 1.93 -35.19 6.73
C ASP A 180 2.69 -33.89 6.99
N SER A 181 3.45 -33.84 8.09
CA SER A 181 4.15 -32.62 8.57
C SER A 181 5.69 -32.75 8.54
N LEU A 182 6.23 -33.75 7.84
CA LEU A 182 7.68 -33.96 7.74
C LEU A 182 8.43 -32.82 7.01
N GLU A 183 7.73 -31.93 6.33
CA GLU A 183 8.31 -30.70 5.77
C GLU A 183 8.97 -29.83 6.85
N PHE A 184 8.45 -29.85 8.08
CA PHE A 184 9.00 -29.08 9.21
C PHE A 184 10.27 -29.72 9.82
N ALA A 185 10.59 -30.98 9.50
CA ALA A 185 11.89 -31.58 9.84
C ALA A 185 13.04 -31.03 8.96
N ASN A 186 12.84 -29.90 8.32
CA ASN A 186 13.80 -29.22 7.47
C ASN A 186 14.12 -27.83 8.03
N GLU A 187 15.40 -27.54 8.25
CA GLU A 187 15.85 -26.26 8.83
C GLU A 187 15.41 -25.05 7.97
N TYR A 188 15.47 -25.15 6.63
CA TYR A 188 15.09 -24.03 5.76
C TYR A 188 13.58 -23.74 5.86
N ARG A 189 12.77 -24.78 5.92
CA ARG A 189 11.31 -24.64 6.09
C ARG A 189 10.96 -24.05 7.46
N MET A 190 11.60 -24.53 8.53
CA MET A 190 11.40 -23.96 9.85
C MET A 190 11.88 -22.51 9.95
N ARG A 191 12.98 -22.18 9.31
CA ARG A 191 13.46 -20.79 9.22
C ARG A 191 12.41 -19.89 8.55
N GLU A 192 11.88 -20.29 7.41
CA GLU A 192 10.83 -19.56 6.70
C GLU A 192 9.60 -19.32 7.59
N VAL A 193 9.16 -20.34 8.32
CA VAL A 193 8.02 -20.25 9.23
C VAL A 193 8.31 -19.30 10.40
N LEU A 194 9.48 -19.42 11.03
CA LEU A 194 9.87 -18.57 12.15
C LEU A 194 10.06 -17.12 11.70
N GLU A 195 10.68 -16.89 10.55
CA GLU A 195 10.83 -15.56 9.98
C GLU A 195 9.48 -14.92 9.62
N LYS A 196 8.53 -15.70 9.12
CA LYS A 196 7.18 -15.22 8.82
C LYS A 196 6.44 -14.73 10.07
N TYR A 197 6.45 -15.51 11.14
CA TYR A 197 5.59 -15.26 12.31
C TYR A 197 6.30 -14.61 13.49
N CYS A 198 7.60 -14.82 13.64
CA CYS A 198 8.33 -14.53 14.87
C CYS A 198 9.45 -13.48 14.71
N SER A 199 9.66 -12.91 13.51
CA SER A 199 10.76 -11.97 13.23
C SER A 199 10.85 -10.76 14.15
N PHE A 200 9.78 -10.41 14.83
CA PHE A 200 9.75 -9.23 15.69
C PHE A 200 9.29 -9.54 17.12
N MET A 201 9.24 -10.81 17.49
CA MET A 201 8.89 -11.19 18.87
C MET A 201 9.90 -10.65 19.88
N PRO A 202 9.47 -10.33 21.13
CA PRO A 202 10.26 -9.57 22.11
C PRO A 202 11.34 -10.40 22.83
N VAL A 203 11.66 -11.58 22.31
CA VAL A 203 12.69 -12.50 22.83
C VAL A 203 13.56 -12.98 21.67
N GLU A 204 14.87 -13.15 21.90
CA GLU A 204 15.77 -13.72 20.91
C GLU A 204 15.41 -15.17 20.59
N ILE A 205 15.35 -15.50 19.30
CA ILE A 205 14.97 -16.81 18.79
C ILE A 205 16.10 -17.38 17.94
N PHE A 206 16.61 -18.52 18.34
CA PHE A 206 17.70 -19.19 17.65
C PHE A 206 17.22 -20.49 17.02
N LEU A 207 17.59 -20.71 15.77
CA LEU A 207 17.33 -21.96 15.05
C LEU A 207 18.62 -22.72 14.82
N SER A 208 18.59 -24.01 15.13
CA SER A 208 19.73 -24.93 14.93
C SER A 208 19.25 -26.26 14.36
N LYS A 209 20.17 -26.98 13.72
CA LYS A 209 19.98 -28.38 13.33
C LYS A 209 20.67 -29.27 14.35
N ALA A 210 19.98 -30.32 14.80
CA ALA A 210 20.56 -31.34 15.65
C ALA A 210 21.79 -31.98 14.95
N ASN A 211 22.82 -32.26 15.73
CA ASN A 211 24.07 -32.88 15.25
C ASN A 211 24.78 -32.10 14.13
N ALA A 212 24.52 -30.79 13.97
CA ALA A 212 25.23 -29.95 13.02
C ALA A 212 26.74 -29.86 13.40
N GLU A 213 27.61 -29.94 12.42
CA GLU A 213 29.03 -29.66 12.65
C GLU A 213 29.21 -28.18 13.01
N PRO A 214 30.13 -27.87 13.94
CA PRO A 214 30.39 -26.48 14.33
C PRO A 214 30.85 -25.66 13.13
N GLU A 215 30.18 -24.56 12.85
CA GLU A 215 30.61 -23.57 11.88
C GLU A 215 31.58 -22.58 12.57
N TYR A 216 32.55 -22.07 11.79
CA TYR A 216 33.54 -21.13 12.27
C TYR A 216 33.52 -19.86 11.42
N GLU A 217 33.81 -18.73 12.06
CA GLU A 217 33.99 -17.44 11.40
C GLU A 217 35.27 -16.77 11.84
N THR A 218 35.83 -15.94 10.96
CA THR A 218 37.04 -15.17 11.27
C THR A 218 36.64 -13.70 11.41
N ILE A 219 36.94 -13.13 12.56
CA ILE A 219 36.62 -11.73 12.91
C ILE A 219 37.93 -10.98 13.21
N ASP A 220 37.88 -9.65 13.19
CA ASP A 220 39.00 -8.84 13.69
C ASP A 220 39.09 -8.99 15.21
N GLU A 221 40.30 -9.02 15.79
CA GLU A 221 40.48 -9.20 17.23
C GLU A 221 39.77 -8.12 18.06
N ALA A 222 39.60 -6.92 17.50
CA ALA A 222 38.86 -5.83 18.11
C ALA A 222 37.37 -6.10 18.30
N ASP A 223 36.80 -7.03 17.53
CA ASP A 223 35.38 -7.42 17.54
C ASP A 223 35.09 -8.65 18.43
N LEU A 224 36.13 -9.14 19.13
CA LEU A 224 36.02 -10.29 20.05
C LEU A 224 35.21 -9.90 21.27
N LYS A 225 34.25 -10.78 21.62
CA LYS A 225 33.41 -10.64 22.83
C LYS A 225 33.85 -11.63 23.91
N ASP A 226 33.52 -11.32 25.16
CA ASP A 226 33.88 -12.14 26.33
C ASP A 226 33.30 -13.57 26.28
N ASP A 227 32.21 -13.78 25.54
CA ASP A 227 31.53 -15.07 25.42
C ASP A 227 31.89 -15.83 24.12
N ASP A 228 32.86 -15.35 23.33
CA ASP A 228 33.27 -16.02 22.10
C ASP A 228 34.20 -17.22 22.40
N GLU A 229 33.90 -18.36 21.78
CA GLU A 229 34.78 -19.54 21.81
C GLU A 229 35.90 -19.40 20.76
N VAL A 230 37.06 -18.98 21.22
CA VAL A 230 38.27 -18.77 20.36
C VAL A 230 38.88 -20.09 19.97
N ILE A 231 39.03 -20.33 18.69
CA ILE A 231 39.64 -21.54 18.13
C ILE A 231 41.11 -21.29 17.74
N GLU A 232 41.38 -20.13 17.11
CA GLU A 232 42.72 -19.82 16.56
C GLU A 232 42.91 -18.30 16.44
N HIS A 233 44.13 -17.81 16.76
CA HIS A 233 44.53 -16.46 16.44
C HIS A 233 45.27 -16.45 15.11
N ILE A 234 44.92 -15.54 14.21
CA ILE A 234 45.43 -15.44 12.85
C ILE A 234 46.09 -14.08 12.68
N HIS A 235 47.37 -14.07 12.39
CA HIS A 235 48.10 -12.86 12.02
C HIS A 235 48.14 -12.73 10.50
N GLU A 236 47.56 -11.67 9.95
CA GLU A 236 47.70 -11.33 8.54
C GLU A 236 48.79 -10.26 8.39
N ASP A 237 49.83 -10.62 7.67
CA ASP A 237 50.93 -9.68 7.35
C ASP A 237 50.40 -8.52 6.48
N ALA A 238 51.05 -7.34 6.62
CA ALA A 238 50.76 -6.18 5.80
C ALA A 238 50.90 -6.48 4.30
N LYS A 239 49.92 -6.12 3.51
CA LYS A 239 50.00 -6.25 2.04
C LYS A 239 50.83 -5.12 1.47
N MET A 240 51.88 -5.50 0.79
CA MET A 240 52.80 -4.60 0.11
C MET A 240 52.60 -4.70 -1.40
N GLU A 241 52.32 -3.58 -2.06
CA GLU A 241 52.21 -3.50 -3.52
C GLU A 241 53.35 -2.65 -4.08
N GLU A 242 53.94 -3.11 -5.20
CA GLU A 242 54.95 -2.39 -5.95
C GLU A 242 54.30 -1.22 -6.72
N LYS A 243 54.56 0.03 -6.31
CA LYS A 243 54.10 1.22 -7.04
C LYS A 243 55.29 2.00 -7.59
N GLU A 244 55.14 2.48 -8.82
CA GLU A 244 56.14 3.33 -9.46
C GLU A 244 55.99 4.76 -8.93
N ASN A 245 57.03 5.33 -8.35
CA ASN A 245 57.06 6.70 -7.89
C ASN A 245 57.20 7.69 -9.05
N GLU A 246 57.05 8.98 -8.81
CA GLU A 246 57.15 10.04 -9.85
C GLU A 246 58.47 10.07 -10.60
N ASN A 247 59.50 9.38 -10.09
CA ASN A 247 60.83 9.28 -10.69
C ASN A 247 61.05 7.99 -11.50
N GLY A 248 60.03 7.11 -11.62
CA GLY A 248 60.10 5.85 -12.35
C GLY A 248 60.78 4.72 -11.58
N GLU A 249 60.99 4.85 -10.26
CA GLU A 249 61.54 3.81 -9.40
C GLU A 249 60.39 3.04 -8.72
N LYS A 250 60.56 1.71 -8.65
CA LYS A 250 59.61 0.83 -8.00
C LYS A 250 59.83 0.83 -6.50
N GLU A 251 58.82 1.23 -5.76
CA GLU A 251 58.79 1.27 -4.31
C GLU A 251 57.68 0.38 -3.78
N MET A 252 57.99 -0.44 -2.77
CA MET A 252 56.98 -1.24 -2.07
C MET A 252 56.21 -0.34 -1.12
N VAL A 253 54.91 -0.13 -1.43
CA VAL A 253 53.99 0.69 -0.60
C VAL A 253 53.03 -0.23 0.13
N GLU A 254 52.94 -0.04 1.42
CA GLU A 254 51.96 -0.74 2.25
C GLU A 254 50.56 -0.29 1.85
N THR A 255 49.73 -1.20 1.30
CA THR A 255 48.35 -0.95 0.87
C THR A 255 47.34 -1.33 1.92
N GLU A 256 47.65 -2.32 2.74
CA GLU A 256 46.86 -2.70 3.90
C GLU A 256 47.75 -2.98 5.09
N PRO A 257 47.48 -2.42 6.28
CA PRO A 257 48.24 -2.70 7.48
C PRO A 257 48.07 -4.15 7.95
N ALA A 258 49.04 -4.66 8.67
CA ALA A 258 48.91 -5.96 9.34
C ALA A 258 47.68 -5.97 10.25
N LYS A 259 46.92 -7.06 10.22
CA LYS A 259 45.69 -7.23 11.01
C LYS A 259 45.76 -8.48 11.87
N GLU A 260 45.37 -8.32 13.13
CA GLU A 260 45.13 -9.46 14.02
C GLU A 260 43.70 -9.91 13.88
N LYS A 261 43.51 -11.15 13.48
CA LYS A 261 42.19 -11.78 13.35
C LYS A 261 42.07 -12.98 14.26
N VAL A 262 40.85 -13.32 14.62
CA VAL A 262 40.58 -14.45 15.48
C VAL A 262 39.51 -15.33 14.80
N LYS A 263 39.82 -16.62 14.72
CA LYS A 263 38.82 -17.61 14.29
C LYS A 263 38.05 -18.06 15.53
N ILE A 264 36.76 -17.80 15.49
CA ILE A 264 35.82 -18.16 16.57
C ILE A 264 34.81 -19.18 16.07
N LYS A 265 34.19 -19.91 16.97
CA LYS A 265 32.95 -20.61 16.65
C LYS A 265 31.89 -19.59 16.26
N LYS A 266 31.24 -19.81 15.12
CA LYS A 266 30.26 -18.88 14.57
C LYS A 266 29.18 -18.57 15.59
N ARG A 267 28.95 -17.29 15.83
CA ARG A 267 27.92 -16.83 16.77
C ARG A 267 26.53 -17.24 16.29
N PRO A 268 25.66 -17.74 17.16
CA PRO A 268 24.27 -17.96 16.79
C PRO A 268 23.60 -16.62 16.43
N VAL A 269 22.91 -16.59 15.30
CA VAL A 269 22.21 -15.38 14.84
C VAL A 269 20.74 -15.49 15.22
N SER A 270 20.26 -14.51 15.97
CA SER A 270 18.82 -14.42 16.30
C SER A 270 17.99 -14.15 15.04
N LEU A 271 16.90 -14.88 14.88
CA LEU A 271 15.92 -14.66 13.82
C LEU A 271 14.95 -13.51 14.14
N SER A 272 14.85 -13.12 15.43
CA SER A 272 13.97 -12.06 15.87
C SER A 272 14.73 -10.75 16.08
N ASP A 273 14.08 -9.64 15.75
CA ASP A 273 14.48 -8.29 16.08
C ASP A 273 13.62 -7.82 17.27
N ILE A 274 14.20 -7.90 18.48
CA ILE A 274 13.49 -7.63 19.72
C ILE A 274 13.18 -6.16 19.97
N HIS A 275 13.75 -5.27 19.16
CA HIS A 275 13.53 -3.81 19.20
C HIS A 275 13.17 -3.28 17.82
N PRO A 276 12.03 -3.70 17.25
CA PRO A 276 11.65 -3.30 15.91
C PRO A 276 11.48 -1.78 15.81
N LEU A 277 11.79 -1.22 14.63
CA LEU A 277 11.88 0.22 14.42
C LEU A 277 10.60 0.98 14.83
N TRP A 278 9.42 0.38 14.65
CA TRP A 278 8.16 1.02 15.00
C TRP A 278 7.89 1.15 16.50
N THR A 279 8.65 0.46 17.36
CA THR A 279 8.53 0.58 18.81
C THR A 279 9.32 1.76 19.36
N LYS A 280 10.30 2.28 18.58
CA LYS A 280 11.10 3.45 18.93
C LYS A 280 10.30 4.73 18.77
N HIS A 281 10.73 5.79 19.48
CA HIS A 281 10.13 7.10 19.25
C HIS A 281 10.63 7.67 17.91
N PRO A 282 9.77 8.33 17.08
CA PRO A 282 10.17 8.85 15.78
C PRO A 282 11.39 9.77 15.78
N ASN A 283 11.63 10.50 16.90
CA ASN A 283 12.79 11.38 17.04
C ASN A 283 14.12 10.64 17.26
N GLU A 284 14.08 9.34 17.54
CA GLU A 284 15.24 8.47 17.75
C GLU A 284 15.65 7.72 16.49
N CYS A 285 14.87 7.88 15.41
CA CYS A 285 15.06 7.17 14.15
C CYS A 285 15.60 8.12 13.09
N SER A 286 16.67 7.71 12.41
CA SER A 286 17.22 8.39 11.24
C SER A 286 16.50 7.95 9.95
N ASP A 287 16.64 8.73 8.88
CA ASP A 287 16.10 8.37 7.56
C ASP A 287 16.71 7.04 7.06
N GLU A 288 17.97 6.77 7.39
CA GLU A 288 18.64 5.52 7.04
C GLU A 288 18.03 4.32 7.77
N ASP A 289 17.63 4.46 9.03
CA ASP A 289 16.93 3.41 9.78
C ASP A 289 15.61 3.02 9.08
N TYR A 290 14.84 4.03 8.62
CA TYR A 290 13.60 3.77 7.89
C TYR A 290 13.85 3.07 6.55
N LEU A 291 14.87 3.47 5.80
CA LEU A 291 15.20 2.85 4.52
C LEU A 291 15.71 1.41 4.69
N ASN A 292 16.56 1.17 5.70
CA ASN A 292 17.08 -0.17 6.00
C ASN A 292 15.94 -1.10 6.47
N PHE A 293 15.06 -0.59 7.31
CA PHE A 293 13.87 -1.32 7.76
C PHE A 293 12.95 -1.67 6.57
N TYR A 294 12.71 -0.71 5.67
CA TYR A 294 11.91 -0.94 4.46
C TYR A 294 12.50 -2.05 3.59
N ARG A 295 13.80 -1.99 3.31
CA ARG A 295 14.51 -3.00 2.50
C ARG A 295 14.47 -4.38 3.17
N LYS A 296 14.67 -4.44 4.50
CA LYS A 296 14.65 -5.69 5.29
C LYS A 296 13.27 -6.35 5.28
N VAL A 297 12.20 -5.59 5.49
CA VAL A 297 10.85 -6.15 5.70
C VAL A 297 10.14 -6.47 4.39
N PHE A 298 10.33 -5.63 3.36
CA PHE A 298 9.60 -5.75 2.09
C PHE A 298 10.45 -6.28 0.95
N MET A 299 11.74 -6.54 1.17
CA MET A 299 12.71 -6.99 0.15
C MET A 299 12.65 -6.11 -1.11
N ASP A 300 12.35 -4.82 -0.93
CA ASP A 300 12.20 -3.84 -1.99
C ASP A 300 13.37 -2.84 -1.93
N TYR A 301 14.17 -2.84 -2.98
CA TYR A 301 15.34 -1.97 -3.09
C TYR A 301 15.03 -0.60 -3.74
N LYS A 302 13.81 -0.41 -4.25
CA LYS A 302 13.35 0.90 -4.70
C LYS A 302 13.01 1.74 -3.48
N GLU A 303 13.65 2.88 -3.33
CA GLU A 303 13.39 3.76 -2.18
C GLU A 303 11.95 4.28 -2.18
N PRO A 304 11.27 4.25 -1.02
CA PRO A 304 9.94 4.84 -0.88
C PRO A 304 10.01 6.36 -1.05
N LEU A 305 8.92 6.97 -1.43
CA LEU A 305 8.81 8.43 -1.59
C LEU A 305 8.95 9.15 -0.24
N PHE A 306 8.28 8.63 0.77
CA PHE A 306 8.31 9.07 2.16
C PHE A 306 7.59 8.04 3.04
N TRP A 307 7.57 8.30 4.36
CA TRP A 307 6.91 7.43 5.33
C TRP A 307 6.18 8.21 6.41
N ILE A 308 5.33 7.50 7.13
CA ILE A 308 4.58 7.98 8.28
C ILE A 308 4.86 7.03 9.44
N HIS A 309 5.49 7.51 10.51
CA HIS A 309 5.64 6.76 11.74
C HIS A 309 4.40 7.02 12.61
N LEU A 310 3.65 5.97 12.88
CA LEU A 310 2.47 5.99 13.73
C LEU A 310 2.91 5.66 15.17
N ASN A 311 2.49 6.49 16.11
CA ASN A 311 2.70 6.27 17.54
C ASN A 311 1.53 6.89 18.30
N MET A 312 0.71 6.05 18.91
CA MET A 312 -0.47 6.45 19.67
C MET A 312 -0.70 5.51 20.83
N ASP A 313 -0.85 6.07 22.01
CA ASP A 313 -1.07 5.33 23.25
C ASP A 313 -2.54 5.43 23.74
N TYR A 314 -3.32 6.39 23.23
CA TYR A 314 -4.72 6.60 23.62
C TYR A 314 -5.54 7.15 22.44
N PRO A 315 -6.79 6.70 22.19
CA PRO A 315 -7.65 5.79 22.97
C PRO A 315 -7.35 4.29 22.76
N PHE A 316 -6.38 3.92 21.95
CA PHE A 316 -5.88 2.57 21.73
C PHE A 316 -4.39 2.63 21.46
N ASN A 317 -3.68 1.58 21.82
CA ASN A 317 -2.24 1.46 21.58
C ASN A 317 -2.01 1.03 20.11
N LEU A 318 -1.46 1.94 19.30
CA LEU A 318 -1.17 1.67 17.90
C LEU A 318 0.19 2.26 17.52
N LYS A 319 1.09 1.39 17.09
CA LYS A 319 2.41 1.74 16.57
C LYS A 319 2.56 1.21 15.16
N GLY A 320 3.42 1.84 14.37
CA GLY A 320 3.63 1.34 13.02
C GLY A 320 4.36 2.32 12.12
N ILE A 321 4.70 1.86 10.93
CA ILE A 321 5.34 2.68 9.90
C ILE A 321 4.64 2.37 8.57
N LEU A 322 4.10 3.40 7.94
CA LEU A 322 3.51 3.32 6.60
C LEU A 322 4.44 3.99 5.61
N TYR A 323 4.77 3.31 4.53
CA TYR A 323 5.61 3.77 3.44
C TYR A 323 4.77 4.02 2.18
N PHE A 324 5.02 5.13 1.52
CA PHE A 324 4.52 5.40 0.19
C PHE A 324 5.54 4.88 -0.83
N PRO A 325 5.29 3.72 -1.48
CA PRO A 325 6.23 3.16 -2.42
C PRO A 325 6.27 3.99 -3.72
N ARG A 326 7.38 3.93 -4.43
CA ARG A 326 7.48 4.44 -5.79
C ARG A 326 6.94 3.38 -6.74
N ILE A 327 5.74 3.60 -7.28
CA ILE A 327 5.05 2.66 -8.17
C ILE A 327 5.33 3.05 -9.62
N ASN A 328 5.73 2.07 -10.42
CA ASN A 328 5.73 2.19 -11.87
C ASN A 328 4.47 1.46 -12.39
N THR A 329 3.44 2.23 -12.72
CA THR A 329 2.12 1.71 -13.11
C THR A 329 2.13 0.85 -14.38
N GLU A 330 3.22 0.84 -15.15
CA GLU A 330 3.34 0.02 -16.35
C GLU A 330 3.74 -1.44 -16.05
N TYR A 331 4.46 -1.69 -14.94
CA TYR A 331 5.08 -3.00 -14.67
C TYR A 331 4.87 -3.52 -13.26
N ASP A 332 4.52 -2.68 -12.30
CA ASP A 332 4.41 -3.07 -10.89
C ASP A 332 2.96 -3.45 -10.53
N SER A 333 2.81 -4.45 -9.68
CA SER A 333 1.54 -4.70 -8.99
C SER A 333 1.15 -3.46 -8.18
N ILE A 334 -0.10 -3.04 -8.30
CA ILE A 334 -0.63 -1.87 -7.57
C ILE A 334 -0.89 -2.23 -6.10
N GLU A 335 -0.86 -3.50 -5.74
CA GLU A 335 -1.09 -3.94 -4.36
C GLU A 335 0.16 -3.78 -3.51
N GLY A 336 0.06 -2.97 -2.47
CA GLY A 336 1.05 -2.86 -1.41
C GLY A 336 0.95 -4.04 -0.44
N THR A 337 1.76 -4.02 0.61
CA THR A 337 1.73 -5.01 1.68
C THR A 337 1.78 -4.31 3.02
N ILE A 338 0.68 -4.35 3.77
CA ILE A 338 0.64 -3.87 5.15
C ILE A 338 0.52 -5.07 6.08
N LYS A 339 1.61 -5.30 6.85
CA LYS A 339 1.72 -6.39 7.81
C LYS A 339 1.11 -5.96 9.14
N LEU A 340 0.16 -6.74 9.63
CA LEU A 340 -0.48 -6.51 10.91
C LEU A 340 0.14 -7.38 12.00
N TYR A 341 0.47 -6.74 13.10
CA TYR A 341 1.00 -7.37 14.31
C TYR A 341 0.09 -7.08 15.52
N ASN A 342 0.18 -7.91 16.50
CA ASN A 342 -0.40 -7.72 17.83
C ASN A 342 0.66 -8.14 18.85
N ASN A 343 1.13 -7.20 19.65
CA ASN A 343 2.27 -7.42 20.55
C ASN A 343 3.50 -8.00 19.82
N GLN A 344 3.87 -7.41 18.68
CA GLN A 344 5.00 -7.84 17.84
C GLN A 344 4.84 -9.25 17.22
N VAL A 345 3.70 -9.91 17.40
CA VAL A 345 3.36 -11.20 16.77
C VAL A 345 2.63 -10.96 15.46
N PHE A 346 3.11 -11.55 14.38
CA PHE A 346 2.48 -11.42 13.08
C PHE A 346 1.09 -12.07 13.04
N ILE A 347 0.10 -11.35 12.54
CA ILE A 347 -1.29 -11.79 12.40
C ILE A 347 -1.61 -12.14 10.95
N ALA A 348 -1.54 -11.16 10.07
CA ALA A 348 -1.84 -11.33 8.65
C ALA A 348 -1.40 -10.09 7.84
N ASP A 349 -1.44 -10.24 6.51
CA ASP A 349 -1.23 -9.13 5.57
C ASP A 349 -2.56 -8.54 5.09
N ASN A 350 -2.58 -7.23 4.83
CA ASN A 350 -3.63 -6.51 4.09
C ASN A 350 -5.06 -6.73 4.62
N ILE A 351 -5.26 -6.68 5.93
CA ILE A 351 -6.59 -6.86 6.52
C ILE A 351 -7.47 -5.63 6.21
N LYS A 352 -8.47 -5.83 5.35
CA LYS A 352 -9.37 -4.77 4.82
C LYS A 352 -10.19 -4.07 5.90
N GLU A 353 -10.45 -4.73 6.99
CA GLU A 353 -11.18 -4.18 8.13
C GLU A 353 -10.38 -3.08 8.85
N VAL A 354 -9.06 -3.18 8.90
CA VAL A 354 -8.16 -2.22 9.55
C VAL A 354 -7.69 -1.15 8.58
N ILE A 355 -7.40 -1.53 7.33
CA ILE A 355 -6.80 -0.65 6.34
C ILE A 355 -7.83 -0.21 5.33
N PRO A 356 -8.12 1.08 5.18
CA PRO A 356 -8.98 1.58 4.12
C PRO A 356 -8.53 1.10 2.73
N GLU A 357 -9.46 0.71 1.88
CA GLU A 357 -9.19 0.14 0.55
C GLU A 357 -8.22 1.01 -0.28
N TYR A 358 -8.39 2.31 -0.24
CA TYR A 358 -7.55 3.26 -0.98
C TYR A 358 -6.12 3.42 -0.44
N LEU A 359 -5.83 2.90 0.78
CA LEU A 359 -4.49 2.87 1.36
C LEU A 359 -3.79 1.53 1.17
N MET A 360 -4.44 0.51 0.57
CA MET A 360 -3.86 -0.82 0.36
C MET A 360 -2.70 -0.87 -0.62
N ILE A 361 -2.39 0.23 -1.26
CA ILE A 361 -1.18 0.36 -2.09
C ILE A 361 0.07 0.64 -1.28
N LEU A 362 -0.09 1.05 -0.02
CA LEU A 362 1.03 1.35 0.87
C LEU A 362 1.72 0.05 1.28
N LYS A 363 3.00 0.16 1.59
CA LYS A 363 3.73 -0.86 2.33
C LYS A 363 3.88 -0.40 3.76
N GLY A 364 3.77 -1.31 4.71
CA GLY A 364 3.86 -0.88 6.10
C GLY A 364 3.75 -2.00 7.10
N VAL A 365 3.94 -1.61 8.34
CA VAL A 365 3.77 -2.43 9.52
C VAL A 365 2.85 -1.68 10.48
N ILE A 366 1.87 -2.38 11.02
CA ILE A 366 0.98 -1.87 12.07
C ILE A 366 0.97 -2.87 13.19
N ASP A 367 1.23 -2.41 14.40
CA ASP A 367 1.18 -3.19 15.64
C ASP A 367 0.14 -2.55 16.58
N CYS A 368 -0.86 -3.32 16.94
CA CYS A 368 -1.94 -2.86 17.82
C CYS A 368 -2.37 -3.98 18.79
N PRO A 369 -1.94 -3.93 20.04
CA PRO A 369 -2.31 -4.91 21.08
C PRO A 369 -3.81 -5.01 21.31
N ASP A 370 -4.54 -3.90 21.22
CA ASP A 370 -5.97 -3.80 21.50
C ASP A 370 -6.88 -4.42 20.41
N LEU A 371 -6.30 -5.02 19.35
CA LEU A 371 -7.11 -5.61 18.28
C LEU A 371 -7.96 -6.79 18.76
N PRO A 372 -9.28 -6.79 18.51
CA PRO A 372 -10.15 -7.90 18.84
C PRO A 372 -9.90 -9.07 17.88
N LEU A 373 -9.01 -9.98 18.27
CA LEU A 373 -8.65 -11.15 17.48
C LEU A 373 -9.59 -12.33 17.78
N ASN A 374 -9.80 -13.17 16.78
CA ASN A 374 -10.40 -14.49 16.99
C ASN A 374 -9.42 -15.40 17.77
N VAL A 375 -9.90 -16.56 18.19
CA VAL A 375 -9.13 -17.53 18.99
C VAL A 375 -7.85 -17.98 18.27
N SER A 376 -7.88 -18.13 16.95
CA SER A 376 -6.72 -18.50 16.13
C SER A 376 -5.83 -17.32 15.76
N ARG A 377 -6.16 -16.10 16.15
CA ARG A 377 -5.47 -14.87 15.78
C ARG A 377 -5.23 -14.70 14.27
N SER A 378 -6.04 -15.36 13.45
CA SER A 378 -5.93 -15.30 11.98
C SER A 378 -6.93 -14.33 11.34
N ALA A 379 -7.89 -13.83 12.13
CA ALA A 379 -8.91 -12.89 11.67
C ALA A 379 -9.37 -11.98 12.82
N LEU A 380 -9.87 -10.80 12.44
CA LEU A 380 -10.48 -9.87 13.38
C LEU A 380 -11.95 -10.20 13.63
N GLN A 381 -12.40 -9.96 14.84
CA GLN A 381 -13.83 -9.86 15.09
C GLN A 381 -14.30 -8.49 14.58
N ASN A 382 -15.38 -8.51 13.78
CA ASN A 382 -15.92 -7.26 13.23
C ASN A 382 -16.55 -6.42 14.36
N ASP A 383 -15.78 -5.47 14.88
CA ASP A 383 -16.15 -4.58 15.97
C ASP A 383 -16.04 -3.11 15.51
N GLY A 384 -16.90 -2.26 16.05
CA GLY A 384 -16.82 -0.80 15.86
C GLY A 384 -15.48 -0.17 16.27
N PHE A 385 -14.67 -0.89 17.05
CA PHE A 385 -13.31 -0.52 17.42
C PHE A 385 -12.35 -0.54 16.21
N VAL A 386 -12.42 -1.58 15.38
CA VAL A 386 -11.60 -1.73 14.17
C VAL A 386 -11.83 -0.57 13.20
N ASN A 387 -13.08 -0.12 13.05
CA ASN A 387 -13.42 1.04 12.25
C ASN A 387 -12.75 2.33 12.75
N LYS A 388 -12.62 2.51 14.08
CA LYS A 388 -11.92 3.66 14.66
C LYS A 388 -10.43 3.67 14.35
N ILE A 389 -9.79 2.51 14.31
CA ILE A 389 -8.39 2.37 13.90
C ILE A 389 -8.24 2.77 12.43
N SER A 390 -9.10 2.27 11.56
CA SER A 390 -9.13 2.60 10.13
C SER A 390 -9.33 4.10 9.89
N GLU A 391 -10.27 4.74 10.58
CA GLU A 391 -10.48 6.20 10.54
C GLU A 391 -9.26 6.98 11.04
N TYR A 392 -8.59 6.49 12.08
CA TYR A 392 -7.38 7.12 12.60
C TYR A 392 -6.21 7.06 11.61
N ILE A 393 -5.99 5.90 11.00
CA ILE A 393 -4.96 5.72 9.97
C ILE A 393 -5.24 6.68 8.80
N SER A 394 -6.47 6.70 8.29
CA SER A 394 -6.93 7.62 7.25
C SER A 394 -6.64 9.09 7.60
N LYS A 395 -7.00 9.47 8.83
CA LYS A 395 -6.74 10.82 9.35
C LYS A 395 -5.24 11.16 9.37
N LYS A 396 -4.39 10.26 9.87
CA LYS A 396 -2.94 10.48 9.96
C LYS A 396 -2.28 10.59 8.58
N VAL A 397 -2.74 9.80 7.62
CA VAL A 397 -2.29 9.90 6.23
C VAL A 397 -2.68 11.27 5.66
N ALA A 398 -3.93 11.69 5.81
CA ALA A 398 -4.38 13.00 5.33
C ALA A 398 -3.63 14.16 6.01
N ASP A 399 -3.41 14.10 7.33
CA ASP A 399 -2.68 15.12 8.08
C ASP A 399 -1.21 15.23 7.60
N LYS A 400 -0.54 14.09 7.33
CA LYS A 400 0.82 14.08 6.76
C LYS A 400 0.87 14.70 5.38
N LEU A 401 0.00 14.26 4.47
CA LEU A 401 -0.07 14.77 3.09
C LEU A 401 -0.38 16.27 3.05
N SER A 402 -1.39 16.72 3.80
CA SER A 402 -1.73 18.14 3.90
C SER A 402 -0.62 18.96 4.54
N GLY A 403 0.07 18.40 5.55
CA GLY A 403 1.24 19.00 6.18
C GLY A 403 2.39 19.16 5.19
N MET A 404 2.72 18.16 4.41
CA MET A 404 3.75 18.21 3.36
C MET A 404 3.41 19.24 2.29
N CYS A 405 2.18 19.28 1.82
CA CYS A 405 1.71 20.27 0.85
C CYS A 405 1.94 21.72 1.33
N LYS A 406 1.79 21.97 2.64
CA LYS A 406 1.97 23.30 3.25
C LYS A 406 3.42 23.65 3.58
N THR A 407 4.21 22.68 4.04
CA THR A 407 5.54 22.95 4.63
C THR A 407 6.71 22.53 3.75
N LYS A 408 6.49 21.56 2.82
CA LYS A 408 7.49 20.99 1.90
C LYS A 408 6.90 20.89 0.50
N ARG A 409 6.40 22.01 -0.02
CA ARG A 409 5.64 22.10 -1.27
C ARG A 409 6.39 21.49 -2.45
N GLU A 410 7.67 21.81 -2.60
CA GLU A 410 8.48 21.31 -3.73
C GLU A 410 8.62 19.78 -3.73
N ASP A 411 8.80 19.17 -2.55
CA ASP A 411 8.87 17.71 -2.44
C ASP A 411 7.50 17.08 -2.70
N TYR A 412 6.44 17.70 -2.19
CA TYR A 412 5.07 17.24 -2.43
C TYR A 412 4.70 17.24 -3.93
N GLU A 413 5.09 18.27 -4.66
CA GLU A 413 4.91 18.36 -6.11
C GLU A 413 5.68 17.28 -6.88
N LYS A 414 6.91 16.95 -6.47
CA LYS A 414 7.69 15.85 -7.06
C LYS A 414 7.01 14.49 -6.89
N TYR A 415 6.27 14.30 -5.79
CA TYR A 415 5.58 13.06 -5.51
C TYR A 415 4.17 13.00 -6.10
N TRP A 416 3.60 14.17 -6.46
CA TRP A 416 2.19 14.30 -6.82
C TRP A 416 1.75 13.36 -7.94
N ASP A 417 2.51 13.24 -9.01
CA ASP A 417 2.15 12.37 -10.13
C ASP A 417 2.05 10.88 -9.72
N ASN A 418 2.83 10.46 -8.70
CA ASN A 418 2.78 9.10 -8.16
C ASN A 418 1.62 8.88 -7.18
N ILE A 419 1.28 9.89 -6.39
CA ILE A 419 0.31 9.75 -5.29
C ILE A 419 -1.10 10.23 -5.65
N SER A 420 -1.25 11.07 -6.68
CA SER A 420 -2.53 11.69 -7.04
C SER A 420 -3.66 10.71 -7.34
N PRO A 421 -3.46 9.57 -8.04
CA PRO A 421 -4.55 8.63 -8.29
C PRO A 421 -5.14 8.07 -7.00
N PHE A 422 -4.31 7.80 -5.99
CA PHE A 422 -4.74 7.25 -4.69
C PHE A 422 -5.44 8.29 -3.85
N ILE A 423 -4.93 9.52 -3.83
CA ILE A 423 -5.58 10.63 -3.12
C ILE A 423 -6.96 10.88 -3.71
N LYS A 424 -7.07 10.92 -5.04
CA LYS A 424 -8.36 11.09 -5.72
C LYS A 424 -9.30 9.93 -5.44
N PHE A 425 -8.80 8.68 -5.45
CA PHE A 425 -9.60 7.51 -5.09
C PHE A 425 -10.07 7.57 -3.62
N GLY A 426 -9.17 7.96 -2.70
CA GLY A 426 -9.53 8.17 -1.30
C GLY A 426 -10.61 9.25 -1.12
N CYS A 427 -10.51 10.35 -1.85
CA CYS A 427 -11.52 11.40 -1.84
C CYS A 427 -12.89 10.93 -2.36
N LEU A 428 -12.91 10.01 -3.31
CA LEU A 428 -14.15 9.40 -3.83
C LEU A 428 -14.80 8.44 -2.83
N LYS A 429 -13.99 7.77 -1.99
CA LYS A 429 -14.46 6.73 -1.06
C LYS A 429 -14.74 7.25 0.35
N ASP A 430 -14.05 8.29 0.80
CA ASP A 430 -14.12 8.80 2.17
C ASP A 430 -14.26 10.33 2.18
N GLU A 431 -15.46 10.81 2.56
CA GLU A 431 -15.75 12.24 2.62
C GLU A 431 -14.89 12.99 3.63
N LYS A 432 -14.59 12.37 4.80
CA LYS A 432 -13.75 12.99 5.83
C LYS A 432 -12.30 13.15 5.33
N PHE A 433 -11.80 12.17 4.57
CA PHE A 433 -10.51 12.24 3.92
C PHE A 433 -10.50 13.34 2.86
N CYS A 434 -11.53 13.41 2.02
CA CYS A 434 -11.69 14.44 1.00
C CYS A 434 -11.69 15.85 1.61
N ASP A 435 -12.43 16.07 2.71
CA ASP A 435 -12.47 17.36 3.40
C ASP A 435 -11.10 17.82 3.91
N LYS A 436 -10.29 16.89 4.38
CA LYS A 436 -8.92 17.17 4.82
C LYS A 436 -7.96 17.43 3.68
N MET A 437 -8.17 16.79 2.53
CA MET A 437 -7.31 16.88 1.37
C MET A 437 -7.68 18.04 0.42
N LYS A 438 -8.82 18.71 0.60
CA LYS A 438 -9.34 19.73 -0.33
C LYS A 438 -8.32 20.81 -0.75
N ASP A 439 -7.47 21.26 0.19
CA ASP A 439 -6.44 22.27 -0.06
C ASP A 439 -5.07 21.66 -0.48
N ALA A 440 -4.99 20.33 -0.50
CA ALA A 440 -3.77 19.59 -0.84
C ALA A 440 -3.89 18.77 -2.14
N VAL A 441 -5.05 18.79 -2.79
CA VAL A 441 -5.19 18.25 -4.14
C VAL A 441 -4.62 19.25 -5.15
N LEU A 442 -3.72 18.76 -6.00
CA LEU A 442 -3.07 19.59 -7.01
C LEU A 442 -3.52 19.24 -8.42
N PHE A 443 -3.49 20.25 -9.27
CA PHE A 443 -3.77 20.16 -10.71
C PHE A 443 -2.55 20.67 -11.46
N LYS A 444 -2.07 19.90 -12.40
CA LYS A 444 -0.94 20.27 -13.27
C LYS A 444 -1.48 21.07 -14.45
N ASN A 445 -0.99 22.29 -14.67
CA ASN A 445 -1.43 23.13 -15.77
C ASN A 445 -0.64 22.87 -17.06
N LEU A 446 -0.98 23.57 -18.15
CA LEU A 446 -0.32 23.46 -19.45
C LEU A 446 1.17 23.86 -19.46
N ASP A 447 1.63 24.58 -18.45
CA ASP A 447 3.04 24.91 -18.24
C ASP A 447 3.72 23.91 -17.28
N HIS A 448 3.05 22.82 -16.95
CA HIS A 448 3.49 21.79 -16.00
C HIS A 448 3.72 22.29 -14.56
N LYS A 449 3.06 23.39 -14.17
CA LYS A 449 3.05 23.89 -12.78
C LYS A 449 1.88 23.29 -12.03
N TYR A 450 2.07 23.09 -10.73
CA TYR A 450 1.03 22.53 -9.86
C TYR A 450 0.24 23.63 -9.17
N LEU A 451 -1.07 23.63 -9.36
CA LEU A 451 -2.05 24.56 -8.82
C LEU A 451 -2.99 23.85 -7.86
N THR A 452 -3.46 24.55 -6.83
CA THR A 452 -4.61 24.09 -6.02
C THR A 452 -5.92 24.36 -6.77
N LEU A 453 -7.02 23.76 -6.30
CA LEU A 453 -8.34 24.07 -6.88
C LEU A 453 -8.65 25.58 -6.77
N LYS A 454 -8.24 26.21 -5.67
CA LYS A 454 -8.38 27.65 -5.48
C LYS A 454 -7.63 28.44 -6.54
N ASP A 455 -6.38 28.10 -6.77
CA ASP A 455 -5.55 28.76 -7.81
C ASP A 455 -6.18 28.59 -9.20
N CYS A 456 -6.76 27.41 -9.50
CA CYS A 456 -7.46 27.16 -10.76
C CYS A 456 -8.71 28.03 -10.91
N ILE A 457 -9.48 28.21 -9.85
CA ILE A 457 -10.67 29.10 -9.86
C ILE A 457 -10.26 30.55 -10.10
N GLU A 458 -9.25 31.04 -9.38
CA GLU A 458 -8.75 32.41 -9.50
C GLU A 458 -8.15 32.67 -10.90
N ALA A 459 -7.39 31.73 -11.45
CA ALA A 459 -6.82 31.83 -12.79
C ALA A 459 -7.89 31.90 -13.90
N ASN A 460 -9.07 31.34 -13.68
CA ASN A 460 -10.20 31.38 -14.61
C ASN A 460 -11.22 32.50 -14.25
N GLY A 461 -10.83 33.50 -13.47
CA GLY A 461 -11.63 34.70 -13.16
C GLY A 461 -12.75 34.49 -12.14
N GLY A 462 -12.77 33.34 -11.46
CA GLY A 462 -13.71 33.06 -10.38
C GLY A 462 -13.23 33.61 -9.04
N THR A 463 -14.17 33.74 -8.11
CA THR A 463 -13.89 34.10 -6.71
C THR A 463 -14.13 32.92 -5.80
N VAL A 464 -13.21 32.69 -4.88
CA VAL A 464 -13.37 31.68 -3.83
C VAL A 464 -14.10 32.33 -2.64
N GLU A 465 -15.30 31.86 -2.33
CA GLU A 465 -16.01 32.27 -1.12
C GLU A 465 -15.22 31.76 0.10
N ASP A 466 -14.83 32.68 1.00
CA ASP A 466 -14.21 32.31 2.27
C ASP A 466 -15.31 31.73 3.19
N PRO A 467 -15.26 30.44 3.56
CA PRO A 467 -16.24 29.84 4.44
C PRO A 467 -16.28 30.47 5.85
N ASN A 468 -15.32 31.32 6.19
CA ASN A 468 -15.23 32.05 7.45
C ASN A 468 -15.66 33.52 7.33
N ALA A 469 -16.03 34.02 6.15
CA ALA A 469 -16.61 35.35 6.03
C ALA A 469 -18.00 35.33 6.67
N LYS A 470 -18.12 35.88 7.88
CA LYS A 470 -19.39 36.11 8.55
C LYS A 470 -20.24 37.01 7.63
N THR A 471 -21.25 36.44 7.02
CA THR A 471 -22.35 37.21 6.42
C THR A 471 -23.09 37.92 7.54
N GLU A 472 -22.78 39.19 7.75
CA GLU A 472 -23.70 40.09 8.46
C GLU A 472 -24.92 40.32 7.56
N ASP A 473 -26.06 39.92 8.12
CA ASP A 473 -27.43 40.25 7.74
C ASP A 473 -27.83 40.22 6.27
N ASN A 474 -28.46 39.09 5.87
CA ASN A 474 -29.70 39.23 5.13
C ASN A 474 -30.67 38.08 5.47
N LYS A 475 -31.83 38.47 5.99
CA LYS A 475 -32.97 37.60 6.32
C LYS A 475 -33.55 36.96 5.06
N ALA A 476 -33.81 35.66 5.19
CA ALA A 476 -34.90 34.90 4.62
C ALA A 476 -35.31 35.21 3.18
N ASP A 477 -34.90 34.36 2.26
CA ASP A 477 -35.89 33.72 1.37
C ASP A 477 -35.38 32.31 1.05
N ASP A 478 -36.15 31.36 1.53
CA ASP A 478 -36.00 29.92 1.34
C ASP A 478 -36.48 29.60 -0.09
N GLN A 479 -35.60 29.78 -1.07
CA GLN A 479 -35.80 29.28 -2.41
C GLN A 479 -34.45 28.69 -2.90
N ASN A 480 -34.46 27.37 -3.01
CA ASN A 480 -33.48 26.54 -3.68
C ASN A 480 -33.34 27.03 -5.15
N THR A 481 -32.58 28.09 -5.39
CA THR A 481 -32.24 28.60 -6.72
C THR A 481 -30.92 27.92 -7.11
N GLU A 482 -31.03 26.84 -7.90
CA GLU A 482 -29.92 26.39 -8.74
C GLU A 482 -29.36 27.62 -9.48
N LYS A 483 -28.11 28.01 -9.19
CA LYS A 483 -27.41 29.06 -9.94
C LYS A 483 -27.49 28.66 -11.42
N LYS A 484 -27.87 29.56 -12.28
CA LYS A 484 -27.91 29.30 -13.73
C LYS A 484 -26.53 28.85 -14.19
N GLU A 485 -26.47 27.92 -15.13
CA GLU A 485 -25.21 27.37 -15.66
C GLU A 485 -24.24 28.47 -16.17
N GLU A 486 -24.76 29.61 -16.58
CA GLU A 486 -24.02 30.78 -17.07
C GLU A 486 -23.17 31.50 -16.00
N ASP A 487 -23.42 31.25 -14.72
CA ASP A 487 -22.72 31.92 -13.60
C ASP A 487 -21.57 31.08 -12.99
N LYS A 488 -21.27 29.89 -13.55
CA LYS A 488 -20.23 29.00 -13.03
C LYS A 488 -18.85 29.32 -13.63
N THR A 489 -17.81 29.27 -12.81
CA THR A 489 -16.41 29.37 -13.29
C THR A 489 -16.04 28.09 -14.01
N ILE A 490 -15.64 28.21 -15.27
CA ILE A 490 -15.23 27.06 -16.07
C ILE A 490 -13.72 26.82 -15.89
N ILE A 491 -13.37 25.61 -15.46
CA ILE A 491 -12.00 25.12 -15.40
C ILE A 491 -11.79 24.18 -16.59
N TYR A 492 -10.94 24.59 -17.53
CA TYR A 492 -10.65 23.78 -18.71
C TYR A 492 -9.65 22.67 -18.38
N TYR A 493 -9.78 21.52 -19.07
CA TYR A 493 -8.85 20.41 -18.89
C TYR A 493 -8.52 19.65 -20.17
N VAL A 494 -7.39 18.95 -20.12
CA VAL A 494 -6.79 18.13 -21.17
C VAL A 494 -6.63 16.71 -20.67
N THR A 495 -6.93 15.71 -21.48
CA THR A 495 -6.74 14.30 -21.15
C THR A 495 -5.52 13.68 -21.83
N ASP A 496 -5.12 14.21 -22.99
CA ASP A 496 -3.94 13.77 -23.75
C ASP A 496 -3.31 14.99 -24.45
N GLU A 497 -2.13 15.36 -23.97
CA GLU A 497 -1.42 16.56 -24.49
C GLU A 497 -0.97 16.41 -25.95
N ILE A 498 -0.65 15.19 -26.39
CA ILE A 498 -0.19 14.93 -27.74
C ILE A 498 -1.38 15.03 -28.70
N GLN A 499 -2.43 14.29 -28.41
CA GLN A 499 -3.62 14.25 -29.25
C GLN A 499 -4.33 15.60 -29.31
N GLN A 500 -4.44 16.29 -28.16
CA GLN A 500 -5.13 17.58 -28.06
C GLN A 500 -4.23 18.80 -28.32
N SER A 501 -3.03 18.60 -28.88
CA SER A 501 -2.03 19.65 -29.08
C SER A 501 -2.56 20.85 -29.88
N GLN A 502 -3.45 20.65 -30.86
CA GLN A 502 -4.08 21.73 -31.64
C GLN A 502 -4.91 22.66 -30.74
N TYR A 503 -5.72 22.08 -29.83
CA TYR A 503 -6.55 22.84 -28.91
C TYR A 503 -5.70 23.52 -27.84
N ILE A 504 -4.66 22.86 -27.32
CA ILE A 504 -3.68 23.43 -26.40
C ILE A 504 -3.03 24.69 -26.98
N ASN A 505 -2.58 24.62 -28.26
CA ASN A 505 -1.96 25.74 -28.91
C ASN A 505 -2.94 26.92 -29.09
N MET A 506 -4.20 26.62 -29.39
CA MET A 506 -5.26 27.63 -29.47
C MET A 506 -5.48 28.34 -28.16
N PHE A 507 -5.55 27.57 -27.03
CA PHE A 507 -5.70 28.11 -25.68
C PHE A 507 -4.50 28.99 -25.29
N LYS A 508 -3.28 28.50 -25.50
CA LYS A 508 -2.05 29.27 -25.22
C LYS A 508 -1.98 30.59 -25.98
N LYS A 509 -2.38 30.60 -27.26
CA LYS A 509 -2.44 31.84 -28.08
C LYS A 509 -3.43 32.87 -27.52
N GLN A 510 -4.48 32.41 -26.83
CA GLN A 510 -5.49 33.27 -26.22
C GLN A 510 -5.12 33.67 -24.78
N GLY A 511 -3.97 33.21 -24.26
CA GLY A 511 -3.59 33.42 -22.87
C GLY A 511 -4.45 32.66 -21.86
N MET A 512 -5.15 31.60 -22.31
CA MET A 512 -5.96 30.73 -21.48
C MET A 512 -5.14 29.53 -21.01
N ASP A 513 -5.50 28.98 -19.85
CA ASP A 513 -4.85 27.82 -19.25
C ASP A 513 -5.85 26.65 -19.10
N ALA A 514 -5.31 25.45 -18.97
CA ALA A 514 -6.09 24.25 -18.70
C ALA A 514 -5.29 23.31 -17.79
N VAL A 515 -5.97 22.40 -17.11
CA VAL A 515 -5.34 21.41 -16.23
C VAL A 515 -5.25 20.05 -16.93
N ILE A 516 -4.17 19.31 -16.68
CA ILE A 516 -3.90 18.01 -17.29
C ILE A 516 -4.51 16.93 -16.37
N LEU A 517 -5.45 16.15 -16.90
CA LEU A 517 -6.20 15.10 -16.24
C LEU A 517 -6.09 13.80 -17.05
N GLY A 518 -4.93 13.13 -16.97
CA GLY A 518 -4.60 11.98 -17.81
C GLY A 518 -5.01 10.60 -17.25
N HIS A 519 -5.54 10.54 -16.01
CA HIS A 519 -5.91 9.28 -15.38
C HIS A 519 -7.40 9.00 -15.43
N ASN A 520 -7.79 7.73 -15.55
CA ASN A 520 -9.21 7.33 -15.55
C ASN A 520 -9.98 7.77 -14.29
N ILE A 521 -9.28 7.92 -13.16
CA ILE A 521 -9.87 8.38 -11.90
C ILE A 521 -10.25 9.87 -11.93
N ASP A 522 -9.71 10.64 -12.86
CA ASP A 522 -9.91 12.09 -12.90
C ASP A 522 -11.36 12.45 -13.23
N SER A 523 -11.99 11.72 -14.15
CA SER A 523 -13.38 11.99 -14.57
C SER A 523 -14.40 11.87 -13.43
N PRO A 524 -14.47 10.76 -12.65
CA PRO A 524 -15.33 10.70 -11.49
C PRO A 524 -14.92 11.70 -10.40
N PHE A 525 -13.63 12.00 -10.25
CA PHE A 525 -13.14 12.93 -9.25
C PHE A 525 -13.59 14.38 -9.52
N ILE A 526 -13.43 14.89 -10.76
CA ILE A 526 -13.91 16.24 -11.10
C ILE A 526 -15.45 16.35 -11.02
N THR A 527 -16.17 15.28 -11.33
CA THR A 527 -17.62 15.23 -11.14
C THR A 527 -18.01 15.39 -9.68
N GLN A 528 -17.30 14.72 -8.74
CA GLN A 528 -17.52 14.91 -7.31
C GLN A 528 -17.15 16.35 -6.88
N LEU A 529 -16.06 16.92 -7.42
CA LEU A 529 -15.69 18.30 -7.10
C LEU A 529 -16.75 19.32 -7.52
N GLU A 530 -17.36 19.14 -8.69
CA GLU A 530 -18.48 19.98 -9.17
C GLU A 530 -19.71 19.86 -8.26
N GLN A 531 -20.02 18.65 -7.80
CA GLN A 531 -21.14 18.42 -6.84
C GLN A 531 -20.89 19.11 -5.51
N ARG A 532 -19.62 19.11 -5.03
CA ARG A 532 -19.23 19.74 -3.77
C ARG A 532 -19.04 21.26 -3.90
N ASN A 533 -18.82 21.78 -5.10
CA ASN A 533 -18.58 23.19 -5.40
C ASN A 533 -19.47 23.63 -6.57
N GLN A 534 -20.69 24.04 -6.24
CA GLN A 534 -21.72 24.37 -7.23
C GLN A 534 -21.41 25.57 -8.14
N ASN A 535 -20.34 26.32 -7.80
CA ASN A 535 -19.89 27.50 -8.54
C ASN A 535 -18.83 27.20 -9.59
N ILE A 536 -18.41 25.95 -9.77
CA ILE A 536 -17.42 25.53 -10.79
C ILE A 536 -17.99 24.48 -11.74
N LYS A 537 -17.42 24.44 -12.94
CA LYS A 537 -17.66 23.40 -13.94
C LYS A 537 -16.34 23.05 -14.62
N PHE A 538 -16.05 21.76 -14.76
CA PHE A 538 -14.92 21.30 -15.55
C PHE A 538 -15.36 21.07 -17.01
N GLN A 539 -14.60 21.58 -17.96
CA GLN A 539 -14.88 21.42 -19.37
C GLN A 539 -13.60 21.06 -20.15
N ARG A 540 -13.67 19.98 -20.93
CA ARG A 540 -12.54 19.60 -21.78
C ARG A 540 -12.33 20.64 -22.88
N ILE A 541 -11.06 20.93 -23.22
CA ILE A 541 -10.70 22.01 -24.17
C ILE A 541 -11.29 21.84 -25.58
N ASP A 542 -11.72 20.63 -25.95
CA ASP A 542 -12.35 20.30 -27.22
C ASP A 542 -13.88 20.13 -27.14
N ALA A 543 -14.49 20.51 -26.01
CA ALA A 543 -15.96 20.40 -25.84
C ALA A 543 -16.72 21.46 -26.64
N ASP A 544 -16.17 22.65 -26.77
CA ASP A 544 -16.73 23.73 -27.62
C ASP A 544 -15.60 24.70 -27.98
N VAL A 545 -15.83 25.48 -29.06
CA VAL A 545 -14.93 26.57 -29.43
C VAL A 545 -15.24 27.79 -28.58
N THR A 546 -14.23 28.21 -27.79
CA THR A 546 -14.38 29.39 -26.94
C THR A 546 -14.74 30.64 -27.71
N ALA A 547 -15.57 31.50 -27.15
CA ALA A 547 -15.96 32.77 -27.77
C ALA A 547 -14.75 33.63 -28.17
N GLY A 548 -13.66 33.57 -27.40
CA GLY A 548 -12.41 34.28 -27.70
C GLY A 548 -11.67 33.81 -28.96
N ALA A 549 -11.93 32.57 -29.42
CA ALA A 549 -11.33 32.01 -30.64
C ALA A 549 -12.11 32.39 -31.92
N LYS A 550 -13.33 32.89 -31.78
CA LYS A 550 -14.19 33.25 -32.91
C LYS A 550 -14.03 34.73 -33.27
N GLU A 551 -14.21 35.01 -34.54
CA GLU A 551 -14.40 36.37 -35.07
C GLU A 551 -15.88 36.66 -35.12
N GLU A 552 -16.28 37.88 -34.73
CA GLU A 552 -17.66 38.32 -34.86
C GLU A 552 -17.97 38.61 -36.35
N VAL A 553 -19.05 38.02 -36.85
CA VAL A 553 -19.54 38.30 -38.19
C VAL A 553 -20.34 39.59 -38.15
N ALA A 554 -19.93 40.59 -38.92
CA ALA A 554 -20.63 41.85 -39.02
C ALA A 554 -22.10 41.64 -39.48
N GLU A 555 -23.04 42.43 -38.96
CA GLU A 555 -24.47 42.30 -39.28
C GLU A 555 -24.75 42.29 -40.77
N GLU A 556 -24.01 43.07 -41.53
CA GLU A 556 -24.14 43.19 -42.98
C GLU A 556 -23.69 41.92 -43.74
N GLU A 557 -22.83 41.09 -43.14
CA GLU A 557 -22.29 39.85 -43.73
C GLU A 557 -23.07 38.60 -43.29
N LYS A 558 -23.93 38.68 -42.30
CA LYS A 558 -24.61 37.51 -41.74
C LYS A 558 -25.42 36.69 -42.73
N GLU A 559 -26.17 37.35 -43.64
CA GLU A 559 -26.95 36.63 -44.68
C GLU A 559 -26.04 35.91 -45.69
N ALA A 560 -24.95 36.54 -46.12
CA ALA A 560 -24.00 35.92 -47.04
C ALA A 560 -23.26 34.75 -46.37
N PHE A 561 -22.87 34.94 -45.14
CA PHE A 561 -22.21 33.91 -44.33
C PHE A 561 -23.14 32.70 -44.10
N GLN A 562 -24.41 32.92 -43.78
CA GLN A 562 -25.39 31.83 -43.59
C GLN A 562 -25.56 30.99 -44.87
N LYS A 563 -25.68 31.64 -46.08
CA LYS A 563 -25.79 30.90 -47.33
C LYS A 563 -24.52 30.07 -47.66
N THR A 564 -23.36 30.60 -47.36
CA THR A 564 -22.09 29.87 -47.50
C THR A 564 -22.03 28.69 -46.53
N SER A 565 -22.45 28.90 -45.29
CA SER A 565 -22.52 27.89 -44.25
C SER A 565 -23.44 26.73 -44.65
N ASP A 566 -24.65 27.02 -45.05
CA ASP A 566 -25.63 26.00 -45.49
C ASP A 566 -25.07 25.19 -46.68
N SER A 567 -24.40 25.85 -47.62
CA SER A 567 -23.76 25.18 -48.74
C SER A 567 -22.61 24.24 -48.32
N LEU A 568 -21.76 24.67 -47.38
CA LEU A 568 -20.68 23.84 -46.87
C LEU A 568 -21.21 22.61 -46.14
N VAL A 569 -22.24 22.79 -45.33
CA VAL A 569 -22.90 21.67 -44.61
C VAL A 569 -23.42 20.62 -45.61
N GLU A 570 -24.09 21.05 -46.68
CA GLU A 570 -24.58 20.14 -47.72
C GLU A 570 -23.43 19.40 -48.43
N ILE A 571 -22.34 20.11 -48.78
CA ILE A 571 -21.19 19.52 -49.47
C ILE A 571 -20.53 18.47 -48.57
N PHE A 572 -20.21 18.81 -47.31
CA PHE A 572 -19.53 17.88 -46.43
C PHE A 572 -20.38 16.64 -46.12
N ARG A 573 -21.69 16.78 -45.84
CA ARG A 573 -22.59 15.65 -45.67
C ARG A 573 -22.62 14.72 -46.88
N LYS A 574 -22.72 15.28 -48.08
CA LYS A 574 -22.73 14.53 -49.33
C LYS A 574 -21.40 13.80 -49.58
N GLU A 575 -20.26 14.49 -49.45
CA GLU A 575 -18.94 13.93 -49.75
C GLU A 575 -18.44 12.91 -48.72
N LEU A 576 -18.90 13.03 -47.50
CA LEU A 576 -18.63 12.05 -46.40
C LEU A 576 -19.63 10.91 -46.38
N GLY A 577 -20.79 11.07 -47.05
CA GLY A 577 -21.84 10.05 -47.08
C GLY A 577 -22.61 9.91 -45.77
N ASP A 578 -22.60 10.95 -44.94
CA ASP A 578 -23.28 11.00 -43.63
C ASP A 578 -24.24 12.17 -43.55
N GLU A 579 -25.53 11.90 -43.81
CA GLU A 579 -26.57 12.94 -43.78
C GLU A 579 -26.87 13.46 -42.35
N LYS A 580 -26.48 12.71 -41.34
CA LYS A 580 -26.70 13.06 -39.93
C LYS A 580 -25.53 13.80 -39.28
N LEU A 581 -24.40 13.93 -40.01
CA LEU A 581 -23.24 14.62 -39.50
C LEU A 581 -23.59 16.07 -39.10
N ASP A 582 -23.31 16.40 -37.83
CA ASP A 582 -23.45 17.77 -37.34
C ASP A 582 -22.23 18.59 -37.81
N VAL A 583 -22.46 19.63 -38.58
CA VAL A 583 -21.41 20.49 -39.15
C VAL A 583 -21.74 21.93 -38.82
N LYS A 584 -20.80 22.63 -38.19
CA LYS A 584 -20.90 24.07 -37.90
C LYS A 584 -19.78 24.82 -38.61
N ILE A 585 -20.13 25.97 -39.18
CA ILE A 585 -19.18 26.85 -39.85
C ILE A 585 -18.94 28.05 -38.92
N GLU A 586 -17.67 28.27 -38.59
CA GLU A 586 -17.26 29.36 -37.68
C GLU A 586 -16.13 30.17 -38.37
N LYS A 587 -16.06 31.45 -38.10
CA LYS A 587 -14.87 32.25 -38.44
C LYS A 587 -13.90 32.18 -37.26
N LEU A 588 -12.79 31.48 -37.41
CA LEU A 588 -11.75 31.39 -36.37
C LEU A 588 -10.67 32.42 -36.61
N LYS A 589 -10.14 33.01 -35.53
CA LYS A 589 -9.03 33.98 -35.58
C LYS A 589 -7.71 33.33 -36.03
N ASP A 590 -7.54 32.01 -35.76
CA ASP A 590 -6.38 31.27 -36.27
C ASP A 590 -6.67 30.68 -37.64
N GLU A 591 -6.16 31.33 -38.64
CA GLU A 591 -6.30 30.92 -40.06
C GLU A 591 -5.60 29.61 -40.40
N ASN A 592 -4.70 29.09 -39.51
CA ASN A 592 -4.02 27.82 -39.72
C ASN A 592 -4.90 26.61 -39.38
N ILE A 593 -5.99 26.80 -38.67
CA ILE A 593 -6.93 25.74 -38.29
C ILE A 593 -8.02 25.65 -39.36
N ALA A 594 -8.03 24.54 -40.11
CA ALA A 594 -9.02 24.32 -41.19
C ALA A 594 -10.30 23.69 -40.64
N SER A 595 -10.17 22.71 -39.77
CA SER A 595 -11.27 21.93 -39.22
C SER A 595 -10.94 21.45 -37.81
N MET A 596 -11.98 21.26 -37.00
CA MET A 596 -11.91 20.72 -35.61
C MET A 596 -13.11 19.83 -35.36
N MET A 597 -12.97 18.90 -34.39
CA MET A 597 -14.07 18.10 -33.91
C MET A 597 -14.39 18.49 -32.47
N THR A 598 -15.65 18.71 -32.15
CA THR A 598 -16.10 18.96 -30.76
C THR A 598 -17.08 17.90 -30.33
N LEU A 599 -17.09 17.61 -29.05
CA LEU A 599 -18.03 16.69 -28.41
C LEU A 599 -18.49 17.30 -27.09
N SER A 600 -19.79 17.46 -26.88
CA SER A 600 -20.30 18.07 -25.65
C SER A 600 -19.79 17.29 -24.42
N GLU A 601 -19.49 18.03 -23.37
CA GLU A 601 -18.97 17.48 -22.12
C GLU A 601 -19.88 16.39 -21.53
N GLU A 602 -21.20 16.57 -21.61
CA GLU A 602 -22.19 15.61 -21.12
C GLU A 602 -22.15 14.29 -21.89
N ASN A 603 -22.12 14.36 -23.23
CA ASN A 603 -22.03 13.19 -24.08
C ASN A 603 -20.72 12.41 -23.85
N ARG A 604 -19.62 13.12 -23.65
CA ARG A 604 -18.33 12.53 -23.37
C ARG A 604 -18.32 11.79 -22.02
N ARG A 605 -18.80 12.43 -20.94
CA ARG A 605 -18.89 11.81 -19.62
C ARG A 605 -19.80 10.59 -19.61
N MET A 606 -20.89 10.64 -20.38
CA MET A 606 -21.78 9.48 -20.53
C MET A 606 -21.05 8.33 -21.25
N GLN A 607 -20.27 8.61 -22.30
CA GLN A 607 -19.46 7.58 -22.98
C GLN A 607 -18.41 6.96 -22.05
N GLU A 608 -17.70 7.77 -21.28
CA GLU A 608 -16.71 7.29 -20.31
C GLU A 608 -17.34 6.43 -19.22
N MET A 609 -18.47 6.84 -18.69
CA MET A 609 -19.22 6.07 -17.71
C MET A 609 -19.64 4.70 -18.28
N MET A 610 -20.14 4.67 -19.51
CA MET A 610 -20.51 3.42 -20.19
C MET A 610 -19.31 2.48 -20.39
N LYS A 611 -18.15 3.02 -20.76
CA LYS A 611 -16.90 2.24 -20.86
C LYS A 611 -16.52 1.61 -19.53
N MET A 612 -16.66 2.33 -18.42
CA MET A 612 -16.38 1.82 -17.07
C MET A 612 -17.32 0.66 -16.69
N TYR A 613 -18.55 0.66 -17.14
CA TYR A 613 -19.51 -0.42 -16.89
C TYR A 613 -19.44 -1.57 -17.92
N GLY A 614 -18.42 -1.60 -18.80
CA GLY A 614 -18.23 -2.66 -19.80
C GLY A 614 -19.23 -2.62 -20.95
N MET A 615 -19.97 -1.53 -21.12
CA MET A 615 -20.96 -1.29 -22.18
C MET A 615 -20.31 -0.62 -23.42
N SER A 616 -19.04 -0.84 -23.68
CA SER A 616 -18.32 -0.33 -24.84
C SER A 616 -18.85 -1.01 -26.11
N GLY A 617 -19.76 -0.36 -26.79
CA GLY A 617 -20.34 -0.87 -28.07
C GLY A 617 -21.78 -0.44 -28.30
N MET A 618 -22.49 0.14 -27.34
CA MET A 618 -23.77 0.78 -27.59
C MET A 618 -23.56 2.19 -28.13
N ASP A 619 -23.66 2.35 -29.43
CA ASP A 619 -23.73 3.66 -30.06
C ASP A 619 -25.07 4.33 -29.73
N MET A 620 -25.06 5.17 -28.71
CA MET A 620 -26.27 5.93 -28.27
C MET A 620 -26.44 7.22 -29.04
N GLY A 621 -25.89 7.31 -30.26
CA GLY A 621 -26.09 8.47 -31.13
C GLY A 621 -25.47 9.76 -30.58
N THR A 622 -24.32 9.64 -29.89
CA THR A 622 -23.57 10.82 -29.46
C THR A 622 -22.98 11.52 -30.67
N THR A 623 -23.57 12.65 -31.06
CA THR A 623 -23.15 13.45 -32.20
C THR A 623 -21.93 14.30 -31.81
N SER A 624 -20.78 14.00 -32.42
CA SER A 624 -19.68 14.94 -32.49
C SER A 624 -19.95 15.97 -33.60
N THR A 625 -19.62 17.22 -33.32
CA THR A 625 -19.82 18.31 -34.30
C THR A 625 -18.52 18.62 -35.02
N LEU A 626 -18.52 18.58 -36.35
CA LEU A 626 -17.43 19.03 -37.17
C LEU A 626 -17.49 20.57 -37.32
N ILE A 627 -16.46 21.26 -36.86
CA ILE A 627 -16.33 22.71 -37.04
C ILE A 627 -15.37 22.99 -38.19
N LEU A 628 -15.81 23.80 -39.14
CA LEU A 628 -15.03 24.24 -40.27
C LEU A 628 -14.73 25.74 -40.16
N ASN A 629 -13.49 26.11 -40.35
CA ASN A 629 -13.08 27.52 -40.33
C ASN A 629 -13.29 28.19 -41.70
N ALA A 630 -14.28 29.06 -41.75
CA ALA A 630 -14.58 29.81 -42.99
C ALA A 630 -13.43 30.69 -43.49
N ASN A 631 -12.48 31.09 -42.62
CA ASN A 631 -11.32 31.90 -42.99
C ASN A 631 -10.21 31.06 -43.62
N HIS A 632 -10.26 29.73 -43.53
CA HIS A 632 -9.19 28.86 -44.03
C HIS A 632 -9.28 28.64 -45.53
N PRO A 633 -8.16 28.78 -46.29
CA PRO A 633 -8.17 28.68 -47.76
C PRO A 633 -8.71 27.35 -48.29
N LEU A 634 -8.46 26.21 -47.63
CA LEU A 634 -9.01 24.92 -48.09
C LEU A 634 -10.53 24.84 -47.93
N VAL A 635 -11.12 25.49 -46.93
CA VAL A 635 -12.58 25.53 -46.73
C VAL A 635 -13.21 26.43 -47.76
N GLN A 636 -12.59 27.58 -48.10
CA GLN A 636 -13.01 28.47 -49.18
C GLN A 636 -12.92 27.77 -50.54
N TYR A 637 -11.83 27.02 -50.79
CA TYR A 637 -11.68 26.23 -52.01
C TYR A 637 -12.86 25.26 -52.23
N VAL A 638 -13.33 24.59 -51.17
CA VAL A 638 -14.48 23.66 -51.24
C VAL A 638 -15.75 24.37 -51.70
N VAL A 639 -15.97 25.62 -51.27
CA VAL A 639 -17.12 26.42 -51.70
C VAL A 639 -17.02 26.78 -53.19
N ASP A 640 -15.84 27.21 -53.63
CA ASP A 640 -15.62 27.75 -54.99
C ASP A 640 -15.59 26.67 -56.08
N HIS A 641 -15.22 25.41 -55.70
CA HIS A 641 -15.01 24.29 -56.62
C HIS A 641 -15.99 23.13 -56.36
N LYS A 642 -17.26 23.43 -56.21
CA LYS A 642 -18.32 22.42 -55.99
C LYS A 642 -18.32 21.38 -57.11
N GLY A 643 -18.24 20.09 -56.73
CA GLY A 643 -18.31 18.96 -57.65
C GLY A 643 -16.99 18.61 -58.38
N SER A 644 -15.87 19.24 -58.00
CA SER A 644 -14.54 18.82 -58.44
C SER A 644 -14.13 17.51 -57.74
N GLU A 645 -13.34 16.63 -58.41
CA GLU A 645 -12.77 15.42 -57.81
C GLU A 645 -11.93 15.77 -56.60
N ASN A 646 -11.22 16.88 -56.59
CA ASN A 646 -10.40 17.33 -55.46
C ASN A 646 -11.25 17.73 -54.26
N THR A 647 -12.46 18.21 -54.46
CA THR A 647 -13.36 18.60 -53.36
C THR A 647 -13.68 17.44 -52.45
N SER A 648 -13.96 16.24 -53.01
CA SER A 648 -14.21 15.02 -52.22
C SER A 648 -12.98 14.61 -51.38
N ILE A 649 -11.79 14.69 -51.99
CA ILE A 649 -10.54 14.36 -51.33
C ILE A 649 -10.28 15.34 -50.18
N ILE A 650 -10.47 16.64 -50.39
CA ILE A 650 -10.25 17.68 -49.40
C ILE A 650 -11.24 17.53 -48.21
N CYS A 651 -12.54 17.34 -48.50
CA CYS A 651 -13.57 17.16 -47.44
C CYS A 651 -13.22 15.96 -46.51
N LYS A 652 -12.88 14.82 -47.12
CA LYS A 652 -12.50 13.62 -46.36
C LYS A 652 -11.20 13.82 -45.58
N GLN A 653 -10.23 14.54 -46.14
CA GLN A 653 -8.97 14.84 -45.46
C GLN A 653 -9.17 15.76 -44.25
N LEU A 654 -9.95 16.84 -44.41
CA LEU A 654 -10.27 17.78 -43.35
C LEU A 654 -11.05 17.10 -42.21
N TYR A 655 -11.97 16.21 -42.56
CA TYR A 655 -12.69 15.41 -41.54
C TYR A 655 -11.76 14.51 -40.73
N ASP A 656 -10.91 13.74 -41.42
CA ASP A 656 -10.01 12.81 -40.73
C ASP A 656 -8.93 13.55 -39.93
N LEU A 657 -8.43 14.70 -40.38
CA LEU A 657 -7.52 15.55 -39.61
C LEU A 657 -8.19 16.09 -38.35
N ALA A 658 -9.45 16.50 -38.42
CA ALA A 658 -10.23 16.92 -37.26
C ALA A 658 -10.45 15.74 -36.28
N MET A 659 -10.75 14.54 -36.84
CA MET A 659 -10.92 13.33 -36.04
C MET A 659 -9.62 12.91 -35.31
N LEU A 660 -8.48 12.95 -36.00
CA LEU A 660 -7.17 12.61 -35.41
C LEU A 660 -6.80 13.50 -34.22
N ALA A 661 -7.18 14.78 -34.28
CA ALA A 661 -6.98 15.70 -33.17
C ALA A 661 -7.95 15.44 -31.97
N HIS A 662 -9.01 14.66 -32.20
CA HIS A 662 -10.05 14.36 -31.20
C HIS A 662 -9.93 12.95 -30.60
N LYS A 663 -9.75 11.92 -31.47
CA LYS A 663 -9.60 10.52 -31.07
C LYS A 663 -8.75 9.74 -32.09
N PRO A 664 -8.11 8.64 -31.73
CA PRO A 664 -7.45 7.76 -32.69
C PRO A 664 -8.43 7.24 -33.74
N LEU A 665 -8.00 7.21 -35.01
CA LEU A 665 -8.74 6.55 -36.08
C LEU A 665 -8.68 5.04 -35.89
N ASN A 666 -9.74 4.33 -36.26
CA ASN A 666 -9.71 2.87 -36.33
C ASN A 666 -8.75 2.38 -37.46
N PRO A 667 -8.36 1.11 -37.49
CA PRO A 667 -7.39 0.60 -38.50
C PRO A 667 -7.79 0.81 -39.94
N GLU A 668 -9.09 0.72 -40.24
CA GLU A 668 -9.61 0.92 -41.59
C GLU A 668 -9.60 2.40 -42.01
N GLU A 669 -10.05 3.27 -41.12
CA GLU A 669 -10.00 4.74 -41.26
C GLU A 669 -8.55 5.22 -41.41
N MET A 670 -7.64 4.72 -40.58
CA MET A 670 -6.22 5.07 -40.69
C MET A 670 -5.61 4.65 -42.04
N THR A 671 -5.95 3.45 -42.53
CA THR A 671 -5.48 2.98 -43.84
C THR A 671 -6.01 3.85 -44.95
N ALA A 672 -7.28 4.24 -44.90
CA ALA A 672 -7.89 5.14 -45.88
C ALA A 672 -7.27 6.54 -45.86
N PHE A 673 -7.00 7.08 -44.65
CA PHE A 673 -6.32 8.34 -44.43
C PHE A 673 -4.92 8.37 -45.04
N VAL A 674 -4.09 7.35 -44.74
CA VAL A 674 -2.73 7.23 -45.28
C VAL A 674 -2.75 7.15 -46.81
N LYS A 675 -3.65 6.34 -47.39
CA LYS A 675 -3.80 6.20 -48.85
C LYS A 675 -4.13 7.55 -49.47
N ARG A 676 -5.12 8.26 -48.96
CA ARG A 676 -5.56 9.57 -49.47
C ARG A 676 -4.46 10.62 -49.27
N SER A 677 -3.74 10.63 -48.16
CA SER A 677 -2.60 11.53 -47.96
C SER A 677 -1.52 11.32 -49.03
N ASN A 678 -1.22 10.07 -49.41
CA ASN A 678 -0.30 9.76 -50.50
C ASN A 678 -0.84 10.26 -51.88
N GLU A 679 -2.14 10.12 -52.12
CA GLU A 679 -2.79 10.63 -53.32
C GLU A 679 -2.66 12.17 -53.43
N ILE A 680 -2.87 12.89 -52.35
CA ILE A 680 -2.69 14.35 -52.26
C ILE A 680 -1.23 14.72 -52.56
N MET A 681 -0.26 14.04 -51.95
CA MET A 681 1.16 14.29 -52.21
C MET A 681 1.53 14.04 -53.68
N MET A 682 0.95 13.01 -54.33
CA MET A 682 1.16 12.74 -55.75
C MET A 682 0.59 13.82 -56.65
N LEU A 683 -0.48 14.54 -56.24
CA LEU A 683 -1.00 15.68 -56.98
C LEU A 683 -0.01 16.86 -57.01
N LEU A 684 0.80 17.03 -55.95
CA LEU A 684 1.84 18.06 -55.85
C LEU A 684 3.08 17.78 -56.72
N THR A 685 3.24 16.53 -57.19
CA THR A 685 4.39 16.13 -58.02
C THR A 685 4.07 16.17 -59.53
N LYS A 686 2.83 16.47 -59.89
CA LYS A 686 2.36 16.68 -61.26
C LYS A 686 2.30 18.17 -61.54
#